data_0fe7997ef5b5ce7d638cb60362cd476e
#
_entry.id   0fe7997ef5b5ce7d638cb60362cd476e
#
_cell.length_a   1.000
_cell.length_b   1.000
_cell.length_c   1.000
_cell.angle_alpha   90.00
_cell.angle_beta   90.00
_cell.angle_gamma   90.00
#
_symmetry.space_group_name_H-M   'P 1'
#
loop_
_entity.id
_entity.type
_entity.pdbx_description
1 polymer ?
#
loop_
_entity_poly.entity_id
_entity_poly.type
_entity_poly.pdbx_seq_one_letter_code
_entity_poly.pdbx_strand_id
1 'polypeptide(L)'
;GQWHTIPRPVKATVKPHRLEIEYADQAELTLGFSLLEVDASGRIQVFGSDSGVVKRLGTGAASNAAATGTHVVEFWPNTSQPLLLVNNRHGNAAAAIGMIRLFAGPEQLPPGSSAPAGASGSLAPKPQGLGQQRGRMAFYEFPLFPENFGAEFALDAGSGQLLTDWVTFYQGADRLVQHLRAHGYRGAMLAVVADGSALYPSQLLEATPRFDSGIFFSTAQDPLRKDVLELLLRMFSRAGLELIPVVTLNGRLPGLEASVREGQANALLLRDSSGRIPDSQIDAPRYNPLAPIVQQEVQRIVLELVDRYGRHSAFRGVALTCQAETCTQLPGRRWGLELESVNQFLTTQQQPPLSNFEELYAESVQQLLFSTSREPWLNFRAQKLTAWYQELERTVRAGTRDGRLYLAGVDLYRVGDLPSLLSPSLQWPIDLPAAFKDLGWDLAQLDRLEHTVLMRPNRVAPVGSLVSERIEINLAGLEQTRQTLSRGGYSAGLFVNRAPWSKISPPPEEAAKSASELPVLRWQPLSQAGAADRQRFAESLAHYDTRLFADGGWLLPTSSAADEFFRTLAELPDVRFETVSPSSGKSLLTARQARVGNRWYSYLVNPSPWQLRAEITLSSPPAAPLRITPETIPTERRDANAETVLSLELEPFGLVVLSSTSSDLDLRDFRCQAAQTEGEALRRLRRRWQEQLVAASTPRAWNVLRNPECNPAAEGELGWRYDSRQRGEVTVQPDPVRENNSAMYLRSEGGTVWIRSNELPVPETGRLSISVWLRIDPDQPQPPLRIAIEADAETPEYYRFARVGSLAREDGSESISTEWKQFVVHFDDLPIHTAERCRIGFDLMGSGAIWLDRVEVFDRWFDQNDTKALTQLLAAAGPLLRDQTGWNECRLLLDSYWLRFLERYASPAPAPQPLEPAVAASSEEEASNNPFQLRRPRRAEKPRMVPFR
;
A
#
# COMPACT_ATOMS: atom_id res chain seq x y z
N GLY A 1 -9.25 -16.21 -12.63
CA GLY A 1 -9.69 -16.84 -11.38
C GLY A 1 -11.02 -17.55 -11.56
N GLN A 2 -11.25 -18.61 -10.79
CA GLN A 2 -12.55 -19.31 -10.79
C GLN A 2 -13.50 -18.61 -9.85
N TRP A 3 -14.80 -18.60 -10.19
CA TRP A 3 -15.86 -18.03 -9.35
C TRP A 3 -17.14 -18.86 -9.39
N HIS A 4 -17.94 -18.76 -8.32
CA HIS A 4 -19.23 -19.44 -8.19
C HIS A 4 -20.22 -18.54 -7.48
N THR A 5 -21.50 -18.59 -7.89
CA THR A 5 -22.59 -17.90 -7.19
C THR A 5 -23.46 -18.91 -6.45
N ILE A 6 -23.87 -18.55 -5.25
CA ILE A 6 -24.68 -19.41 -4.38
C ILE A 6 -25.86 -18.57 -3.86
N PRO A 7 -27.13 -18.93 -4.19
CA PRO A 7 -28.29 -18.24 -3.65
C PRO A 7 -28.39 -18.34 -2.12
N ARG A 8 -28.75 -17.25 -1.46
CA ARG A 8 -28.89 -17.17 0.01
C ARG A 8 -30.22 -16.50 0.39
N PRO A 9 -31.36 -17.19 0.24
CA PRO A 9 -32.66 -16.59 0.56
C PRO A 9 -32.75 -16.12 2.01
N VAL A 10 -33.28 -14.94 2.21
CA VAL A 10 -33.53 -14.31 3.53
C VAL A 10 -35.00 -14.05 3.74
N LYS A 11 -35.47 -14.21 4.98
CA LYS A 11 -36.89 -13.98 5.33
C LYS A 11 -37.19 -12.50 5.64
N ALA A 12 -36.20 -11.76 6.12
CA ALA A 12 -36.33 -10.36 6.50
C ALA A 12 -35.30 -9.52 5.76
N THR A 13 -35.74 -8.54 5.01
CA THR A 13 -34.91 -7.51 4.38
C THR A 13 -34.63 -6.38 5.36
N VAL A 14 -33.61 -5.55 5.07
CA VAL A 14 -33.28 -4.33 5.83
C VAL A 14 -32.72 -4.60 7.24
N LYS A 15 -32.75 -5.82 7.75
CA LYS A 15 -32.13 -6.20 9.03
C LYS A 15 -30.71 -6.73 8.81
N PRO A 16 -29.81 -6.55 9.78
CA PRO A 16 -28.47 -7.13 9.69
C PRO A 16 -28.57 -8.66 9.64
N HIS A 17 -27.76 -9.26 8.80
CA HIS A 17 -27.55 -10.70 8.71
C HIS A 17 -26.08 -11.01 8.90
N ARG A 18 -25.80 -12.20 9.41
CA ARG A 18 -24.44 -12.72 9.57
C ARG A 18 -24.29 -13.98 8.74
N LEU A 19 -23.30 -13.95 7.85
CA LEU A 19 -22.91 -15.08 7.02
C LEU A 19 -21.56 -15.61 7.53
N GLU A 20 -21.54 -16.90 7.87
CA GLU A 20 -20.32 -17.61 8.25
C GLU A 20 -19.95 -18.57 7.14
N ILE A 21 -18.72 -18.49 6.66
CA ILE A 21 -18.18 -19.29 5.56
C ILE A 21 -16.96 -20.04 6.07
N GLU A 22 -17.08 -21.37 6.15
CA GLU A 22 -15.94 -22.22 6.46
C GLU A 22 -15.08 -22.41 5.21
N TYR A 23 -13.78 -22.34 5.38
CA TYR A 23 -12.80 -22.59 4.31
C TYR A 23 -11.66 -23.48 4.82
N ALA A 24 -11.05 -24.24 3.92
CA ALA A 24 -9.87 -25.01 4.25
C ALA A 24 -8.68 -24.07 4.48
N ASP A 25 -8.05 -24.17 5.65
CA ASP A 25 -6.89 -23.35 6.02
C ASP A 25 -5.61 -23.91 5.38
N GLN A 26 -5.50 -23.70 4.07
CA GLN A 26 -4.38 -24.12 3.24
C GLN A 26 -3.13 -23.26 3.47
N ALA A 27 -1.99 -23.74 3.01
CA ALA A 27 -0.72 -23.03 3.12
C ALA A 27 -0.75 -21.65 2.44
N GLU A 28 -1.41 -21.53 1.31
CA GLU A 28 -1.63 -20.28 0.58
C GLU A 28 -3.06 -20.26 0.04
N LEU A 29 -3.77 -19.17 0.26
CA LEU A 29 -5.13 -18.98 -0.26
C LEU A 29 -5.43 -17.49 -0.46
N THR A 30 -6.32 -17.19 -1.43
CA THR A 30 -6.92 -15.87 -1.62
C THR A 30 -8.36 -16.07 -2.05
N LEU A 31 -9.28 -15.99 -1.10
CA LEU A 31 -10.72 -16.13 -1.32
C LEU A 31 -11.40 -14.79 -1.19
N GLY A 32 -12.20 -14.43 -2.18
CA GLY A 32 -13.06 -13.26 -2.14
C GLY A 32 -14.52 -13.66 -2.02
N PHE A 33 -15.28 -12.86 -1.26
CA PHE A 33 -16.70 -13.04 -0.99
C PHE A 33 -17.41 -11.73 -1.26
N SER A 34 -18.39 -11.75 -2.18
CA SER A 34 -19.23 -10.59 -2.48
C SER A 34 -20.70 -10.95 -2.40
N LEU A 35 -21.50 -10.05 -1.88
CA LEU A 35 -22.95 -10.21 -1.89
C LEU A 35 -23.52 -9.42 -3.06
N LEU A 36 -24.32 -10.09 -3.88
CA LEU A 36 -24.95 -9.54 -5.07
C LEU A 36 -26.46 -9.51 -4.87
N GLU A 37 -27.09 -8.46 -5.34
CA GLU A 37 -28.54 -8.32 -5.35
C GLU A 37 -29.01 -7.75 -6.69
N VAL A 38 -30.26 -7.99 -7.01
CA VAL A 38 -30.92 -7.37 -8.18
C VAL A 38 -31.42 -5.99 -7.75
N ASP A 39 -31.00 -4.95 -8.44
CA ASP A 39 -31.46 -3.58 -8.19
C ASP A 39 -32.88 -3.33 -8.73
N ALA A 40 -33.41 -2.14 -8.49
CA ALA A 40 -34.72 -1.72 -8.96
C ALA A 40 -34.81 -1.68 -10.51
N SER A 41 -33.70 -1.66 -11.23
CA SER A 41 -33.65 -1.74 -12.70
C SER A 41 -33.60 -3.17 -13.23
N GLY A 42 -33.58 -4.19 -12.35
CA GLY A 42 -33.43 -5.59 -12.70
C GLY A 42 -32.00 -6.03 -13.01
N ARG A 43 -31.00 -5.19 -12.77
CA ARG A 43 -29.60 -5.54 -12.97
C ARG A 43 -29.01 -6.13 -11.70
N ILE A 44 -28.14 -7.12 -11.87
CA ILE A 44 -27.38 -7.68 -10.76
C ILE A 44 -26.30 -6.70 -10.36
N GLN A 45 -26.39 -6.20 -9.13
CA GLN A 45 -25.41 -5.29 -8.56
C GLN A 45 -24.84 -5.86 -7.26
N VAL A 46 -23.69 -5.34 -6.86
CA VAL A 46 -23.16 -5.62 -5.54
C VAL A 46 -23.76 -4.66 -4.56
N PHE A 47 -24.53 -5.21 -3.67
CA PHE A 47 -25.01 -4.53 -2.48
C PHE A 47 -24.39 -5.22 -1.27
N GLY A 48 -23.80 -4.43 -0.38
CA GLY A 48 -23.23 -4.94 0.83
C GLY A 48 -21.76 -5.25 0.73
N SER A 49 -21.30 -6.05 1.65
CA SER A 49 -19.89 -6.23 1.88
C SER A 49 -19.21 -7.02 0.79
N ASP A 50 -18.26 -6.42 0.17
CA ASP A 50 -17.15 -7.15 -0.44
C ASP A 50 -16.13 -7.43 0.66
N SER A 51 -15.69 -8.68 0.79
CA SER A 51 -14.70 -9.10 1.77
C SER A 51 -13.93 -10.33 1.30
N GLY A 52 -12.95 -10.74 2.06
CA GLY A 52 -12.23 -11.94 1.72
C GLY A 52 -11.12 -12.29 2.71
N VAL A 53 -10.49 -13.42 2.44
CA VAL A 53 -9.44 -13.97 3.28
C VAL A 53 -8.20 -14.24 2.44
N VAL A 54 -7.06 -13.82 2.97
CA VAL A 54 -5.76 -14.11 2.39
C VAL A 54 -4.87 -14.82 3.42
N LYS A 55 -4.14 -15.83 2.98
CA LYS A 55 -3.04 -16.44 3.71
C LYS A 55 -1.85 -16.57 2.79
N ARG A 56 -0.68 -16.28 3.30
CA ARG A 56 0.58 -16.34 2.55
C ARG A 56 1.49 -17.42 3.07
N LEU A 57 2.34 -17.92 2.19
CA LEU A 57 3.49 -18.72 2.58
C LEU A 57 4.38 -17.90 3.54
N GLY A 58 4.88 -18.52 4.60
CA GLY A 58 5.84 -17.91 5.51
C GLY A 58 5.27 -17.20 6.74
N THR A 59 3.96 -17.14 6.96
CA THR A 59 3.38 -16.53 8.18
C THR A 59 3.55 -17.36 9.46
N GLY A 60 4.42 -18.36 9.46
CA GLY A 60 4.90 -19.05 10.66
C GLY A 60 3.92 -20.02 11.34
N ALA A 61 2.66 -20.02 10.99
CA ALA A 61 1.72 -21.01 11.48
C ALA A 61 1.88 -22.27 10.64
N ALA A 62 2.35 -23.37 11.25
CA ALA A 62 2.31 -24.68 10.63
C ALA A 62 0.87 -24.94 10.17
N SER A 63 0.66 -25.02 8.86
CA SER A 63 -0.64 -25.38 8.30
C SER A 63 -0.89 -26.85 8.63
N ASN A 64 -1.75 -27.10 9.59
CA ASN A 64 -2.37 -28.41 9.70
C ASN A 64 -3.29 -28.56 8.50
N ALA A 65 -2.99 -29.46 7.57
CA ALA A 65 -3.77 -29.70 6.36
C ALA A 65 -5.26 -30.05 6.61
N ALA A 66 -5.63 -30.27 7.85
CA ALA A 66 -6.99 -30.57 8.32
C ALA A 66 -7.66 -29.37 9.03
N ALA A 67 -6.99 -28.22 9.17
CA ALA A 67 -7.56 -27.08 9.85
C ALA A 67 -8.55 -26.35 8.94
N THR A 68 -9.68 -25.94 9.51
CA THR A 68 -10.67 -25.07 8.86
C THR A 68 -10.68 -23.70 9.51
N GLY A 69 -10.73 -22.64 8.68
CA GLY A 69 -10.99 -21.29 9.14
C GLY A 69 -12.45 -20.91 8.91
N THR A 70 -12.93 -19.90 9.61
CA THR A 70 -14.26 -19.32 9.40
C THR A 70 -14.12 -17.84 9.07
N HIS A 71 -14.71 -17.42 7.95
CA HIS A 71 -14.84 -16.02 7.58
C HIS A 71 -16.25 -15.55 7.87
N VAL A 72 -16.38 -14.36 8.46
CA VAL A 72 -17.66 -13.79 8.87
C VAL A 72 -17.93 -12.55 8.05
N VAL A 73 -19.14 -12.47 7.47
CA VAL A 73 -19.63 -11.29 6.73
C VAL A 73 -20.91 -10.82 7.37
N GLU A 74 -20.97 -9.55 7.76
CA GLU A 74 -22.19 -8.90 8.20
C GLU A 74 -22.73 -8.02 7.07
N PHE A 75 -24.02 -8.12 6.80
CA PHE A 75 -24.65 -7.38 5.72
C PHE A 75 -26.15 -7.10 5.97
N TRP A 76 -26.67 -6.12 5.24
CA TRP A 76 -28.09 -5.74 5.26
C TRP A 76 -28.68 -6.01 3.88
N PRO A 77 -29.42 -7.09 3.69
CA PRO A 77 -30.05 -7.39 2.40
C PRO A 77 -31.19 -6.43 2.10
N ASN A 78 -31.26 -5.97 0.85
CA ASN A 78 -32.37 -5.17 0.34
C ASN A 78 -33.41 -6.04 -0.36
N THR A 79 -33.03 -7.24 -0.79
CA THR A 79 -33.93 -8.22 -1.41
C THR A 79 -34.05 -9.50 -0.60
N SER A 80 -35.07 -10.32 -0.89
CA SER A 80 -35.23 -11.64 -0.25
C SER A 80 -34.28 -12.71 -0.85
N GLN A 81 -33.55 -12.43 -1.90
CA GLN A 81 -32.72 -13.42 -2.61
C GLN A 81 -31.32 -12.89 -2.95
N PRO A 82 -30.49 -12.50 -1.94
CA PRO A 82 -29.12 -12.17 -2.20
C PRO A 82 -28.33 -13.40 -2.70
N LEU A 83 -27.35 -13.14 -3.56
CA LEU A 83 -26.44 -14.12 -4.09
C LEU A 83 -25.07 -13.95 -3.44
N LEU A 84 -24.48 -15.01 -2.93
CA LEU A 84 -23.11 -15.02 -2.50
C LEU A 84 -22.21 -15.38 -3.71
N LEU A 85 -21.39 -14.46 -4.14
CA LEU A 85 -20.33 -14.70 -5.10
C LEU A 85 -19.04 -15.06 -4.35
N VAL A 86 -18.47 -16.21 -4.67
CA VAL A 86 -17.18 -16.65 -4.17
C VAL A 86 -16.19 -16.68 -5.31
N ASN A 87 -15.03 -16.08 -5.12
CA ASN A 87 -13.97 -16.13 -6.12
C ASN A 87 -12.64 -16.58 -5.52
N ASN A 88 -11.90 -17.38 -6.29
CA ASN A 88 -10.52 -17.76 -6.00
C ASN A 88 -9.60 -16.96 -6.92
N ARG A 89 -8.81 -16.06 -6.33
CA ARG A 89 -7.86 -15.21 -7.07
C ARG A 89 -6.52 -15.89 -7.33
N HIS A 90 -6.25 -16.99 -6.64
CA HIS A 90 -5.00 -17.74 -6.83
C HIS A 90 -5.10 -18.62 -8.08
N GLY A 91 -4.29 -18.31 -9.11
CA GLY A 91 -4.33 -19.05 -10.39
C GLY A 91 -3.91 -20.51 -10.25
N ASN A 92 -3.04 -20.83 -9.29
CA ASN A 92 -2.36 -22.13 -9.20
C ASN A 92 -2.73 -22.95 -7.94
N ALA A 93 -3.54 -22.41 -7.02
CA ALA A 93 -3.96 -23.12 -5.83
C ALA A 93 -5.48 -23.28 -5.80
N ALA A 94 -5.96 -24.51 -5.67
CA ALA A 94 -7.37 -24.79 -5.44
C ALA A 94 -7.75 -24.32 -4.03
N ALA A 95 -8.92 -23.69 -3.87
CA ALA A 95 -9.48 -23.32 -2.59
C ALA A 95 -10.73 -24.15 -2.32
N ALA A 96 -10.87 -24.67 -1.11
CA ALA A 96 -12.05 -25.43 -0.70
C ALA A 96 -12.87 -24.62 0.30
N ILE A 97 -14.18 -24.61 0.10
CA ILE A 97 -15.17 -23.99 0.97
C ILE A 97 -16.00 -25.11 1.61
N GLY A 98 -16.19 -25.03 2.90
CA GLY A 98 -16.99 -25.97 3.67
C GLY A 98 -18.43 -25.48 3.86
N MET A 99 -18.88 -25.49 5.10
CA MET A 99 -20.25 -25.10 5.45
C MET A 99 -20.44 -23.59 5.35
N ILE A 100 -21.60 -23.19 4.83
CA ILE A 100 -22.04 -21.79 4.81
C ILE A 100 -23.28 -21.67 5.66
N ARG A 101 -23.21 -20.88 6.75
CA ARG A 101 -24.32 -20.64 7.66
C ARG A 101 -24.80 -19.22 7.53
N LEU A 102 -26.10 -19.00 7.47
CA LEU A 102 -26.73 -17.69 7.42
C LEU A 102 -27.63 -17.52 8.66
N PHE A 103 -27.37 -16.46 9.41
CA PHE A 103 -28.12 -16.08 10.60
C PHE A 103 -28.82 -14.76 10.36
N ALA A 104 -30.11 -14.69 10.72
CA ALA A 104 -30.81 -13.43 10.78
C ALA A 104 -30.46 -12.72 12.09
N GLY A 105 -30.07 -11.47 11.98
CA GLY A 105 -29.74 -10.62 13.14
C GLY A 105 -30.98 -9.99 13.80
N PRO A 106 -30.75 -9.31 14.92
CA PRO A 106 -31.77 -8.44 15.56
C PRO A 106 -32.15 -7.28 14.65
N GLU A 107 -33.03 -6.41 15.06
CA GLU A 107 -33.40 -5.20 14.29
C GLU A 107 -32.21 -4.22 14.13
N GLN A 108 -31.34 -4.19 15.13
CA GLN A 108 -30.09 -3.43 15.13
C GLN A 108 -29.00 -4.29 15.75
N LEU A 109 -27.76 -4.14 15.27
CA LEU A 109 -26.62 -4.81 15.89
C LEU A 109 -26.45 -4.34 17.33
N PRO A 110 -26.33 -5.25 18.30
CA PRO A 110 -26.10 -4.87 19.69
C PRO A 110 -24.72 -4.19 19.79
N PRO A 111 -24.58 -3.16 20.63
CA PRO A 111 -23.26 -2.61 20.91
C PRO A 111 -22.37 -3.71 21.50
N GLY A 112 -21.12 -3.79 21.05
CA GLY A 112 -20.14 -4.72 21.62
C GLY A 112 -20.00 -4.52 23.13
N SER A 113 -19.66 -5.55 23.86
CA SER A 113 -19.56 -5.53 25.33
C SER A 113 -18.56 -4.50 25.92
N SER A 114 -17.75 -3.89 25.07
CA SER A 114 -16.84 -2.78 25.41
C SER A 114 -17.44 -1.40 25.14
N ALA A 115 -18.68 -1.31 24.60
CA ALA A 115 -19.35 -0.03 24.59
C ALA A 115 -19.51 0.42 26.04
N PRO A 116 -19.11 1.67 26.41
CA PRO A 116 -19.21 2.11 27.81
C PRO A 116 -20.62 1.85 28.31
N ALA A 117 -20.74 1.12 29.44
CA ALA A 117 -21.99 0.80 30.07
C ALA A 117 -22.72 2.11 30.43
N GLY A 118 -23.63 2.57 29.58
CA GLY A 118 -24.29 3.87 29.68
C GLY A 118 -25.03 4.27 28.40
N ALA A 119 -24.84 3.53 27.29
CA ALA A 119 -25.50 3.87 26.02
C ALA A 119 -26.90 3.24 25.85
N SER A 120 -27.41 2.52 26.85
CA SER A 120 -28.81 2.07 26.87
C SER A 120 -29.67 3.12 27.60
N GLY A 121 -30.16 4.10 26.88
CA GLY A 121 -31.34 4.92 27.29
C GLY A 121 -31.12 6.00 28.33
N SER A 122 -29.97 6.24 28.87
CA SER A 122 -29.70 7.33 29.82
C SER A 122 -28.60 8.25 29.35
N LEU A 123 -28.89 9.54 29.23
CA LEU A 123 -27.95 10.64 28.99
C LEU A 123 -27.04 10.89 30.20
N ALA A 124 -26.51 9.84 30.82
CA ALA A 124 -25.53 10.03 31.90
C ALA A 124 -24.19 10.49 31.25
N PRO A 125 -23.64 11.64 31.67
CA PRO A 125 -22.35 12.11 31.20
C PRO A 125 -21.26 11.06 31.51
N LYS A 126 -20.38 10.77 30.54
CA LYS A 126 -19.15 10.01 30.80
C LYS A 126 -18.50 10.55 32.06
N PRO A 127 -17.98 9.71 32.98
CA PRO A 127 -17.30 10.19 34.16
C PRO A 127 -16.21 11.18 33.73
N GLN A 128 -16.36 12.42 34.16
CA GLN A 128 -15.38 13.48 33.97
C GLN A 128 -14.09 13.05 34.66
N GLY A 129 -13.03 12.75 33.89
CA GLY A 129 -11.73 12.46 34.46
C GLY A 129 -10.90 11.33 33.86
N LEU A 130 -11.50 10.44 33.08
CA LEU A 130 -10.73 9.45 32.26
C LEU A 130 -10.47 10.07 30.90
N GLY A 131 -9.21 10.33 30.57
CA GLY A 131 -8.75 10.77 29.27
C GLY A 131 -9.26 9.86 28.14
N GLN A 132 -9.07 10.25 26.90
CA GLN A 132 -9.40 9.43 25.74
C GLN A 132 -8.80 8.02 25.92
N GLN A 133 -9.49 7.00 25.42
CA GLN A 133 -9.01 5.61 25.40
C GLN A 133 -8.30 5.32 24.08
N ARG A 134 -7.38 4.36 24.07
CA ARG A 134 -6.81 3.83 22.84
C ARG A 134 -7.87 3.10 22.03
N GLY A 135 -7.66 2.96 20.70
CA GLY A 135 -8.62 2.23 19.88
C GLY A 135 -8.32 2.27 18.39
N ARG A 136 -9.24 1.68 17.63
CA ARG A 136 -9.21 1.71 16.19
C ARG A 136 -10.28 2.63 15.61
N MET A 137 -9.97 3.21 14.44
CA MET A 137 -10.90 3.96 13.60
C MET A 137 -11.04 3.26 12.26
N ALA A 138 -12.22 3.27 11.69
CA ALA A 138 -12.44 2.84 10.33
C ALA A 138 -11.84 3.88 9.37
N PHE A 139 -11.07 3.45 8.39
CA PHE A 139 -10.48 4.35 7.39
C PHE A 139 -11.15 4.17 6.03
N TYR A 140 -11.68 5.26 5.47
CA TYR A 140 -12.26 5.30 4.14
C TYR A 140 -11.49 6.28 3.25
N GLU A 141 -10.86 5.77 2.19
CA GLU A 141 -10.20 6.59 1.17
C GLU A 141 -11.20 7.36 0.30
N PHE A 142 -12.41 6.82 0.16
CA PHE A 142 -13.56 7.41 -0.53
C PHE A 142 -14.82 7.22 0.32
N PRO A 143 -15.84 8.07 0.18
CA PRO A 143 -17.05 7.99 1.01
C PRO A 143 -18.01 6.86 0.57
N LEU A 144 -17.50 5.65 0.41
CA LEU A 144 -18.25 4.47 -0.07
C LEU A 144 -18.96 3.70 1.05
N PHE A 145 -19.29 4.35 2.15
CA PHE A 145 -20.00 3.72 3.26
C PHE A 145 -21.45 3.30 2.92
N PRO A 146 -22.21 4.02 2.04
CA PRO A 146 -23.52 3.52 1.61
C PRO A 146 -23.41 2.19 0.87
N GLU A 147 -22.48 2.09 -0.06
CA GLU A 147 -22.20 0.87 -0.83
C GLU A 147 -21.68 -0.25 0.07
N ASN A 148 -20.78 0.06 0.99
CA ASN A 148 -20.19 -0.93 1.89
C ASN A 148 -21.22 -1.63 2.77
N PHE A 149 -22.27 -0.91 3.19
CA PHE A 149 -23.33 -1.43 4.05
C PHE A 149 -24.66 -1.66 3.32
N GLY A 150 -24.63 -1.73 1.98
CA GLY A 150 -25.78 -2.09 1.18
C GLY A 150 -26.97 -1.14 1.35
N ALA A 151 -26.72 0.19 1.43
CA ALA A 151 -27.81 1.16 1.46
C ALA A 151 -28.64 1.10 0.18
N GLU A 152 -29.91 1.39 0.28
CA GLU A 152 -30.82 1.43 -0.85
C GLU A 152 -30.56 2.69 -1.70
N PHE A 153 -30.50 2.54 -3.00
CA PHE A 153 -30.35 3.64 -3.94
C PHE A 153 -31.68 3.89 -4.65
N ALA A 154 -32.10 5.14 -4.69
CA ALA A 154 -33.27 5.52 -5.46
C ALA A 154 -33.01 5.39 -6.97
N LEU A 155 -34.05 5.04 -7.73
CA LEU A 155 -33.97 4.97 -9.19
C LEU A 155 -34.64 6.21 -9.79
N ASP A 156 -33.93 6.97 -10.61
CA ASP A 156 -34.53 8.00 -11.44
C ASP A 156 -35.34 7.37 -12.60
N ALA A 157 -36.66 7.55 -12.59
CA ALA A 157 -37.53 6.96 -13.59
C ALA A 157 -37.28 7.48 -15.01
N GLY A 158 -36.70 8.70 -15.15
CA GLY A 158 -36.46 9.30 -16.45
C GLY A 158 -35.21 8.79 -17.14
N SER A 159 -34.13 8.61 -16.39
CA SER A 159 -32.83 8.18 -16.94
C SER A 159 -32.47 6.73 -16.64
N GLY A 160 -33.18 6.06 -15.72
CA GLY A 160 -32.81 4.73 -15.25
C GLY A 160 -31.52 4.69 -14.43
N GLN A 161 -31.07 5.84 -13.91
CA GLN A 161 -29.84 5.96 -13.14
C GLN A 161 -30.11 5.85 -11.64
N LEU A 162 -29.18 5.31 -10.88
CA LEU A 162 -29.26 5.28 -9.42
C LEU A 162 -28.89 6.63 -8.84
N LEU A 163 -29.67 7.07 -7.85
CA LEU A 163 -29.46 8.33 -7.13
C LEU A 163 -29.00 8.06 -5.70
N THR A 164 -28.02 8.81 -5.26
CA THR A 164 -27.59 8.89 -3.86
C THR A 164 -28.38 10.00 -3.16
N ASP A 165 -29.57 9.68 -2.67
CA ASP A 165 -30.41 10.63 -1.98
C ASP A 165 -30.16 10.66 -0.44
N TRP A 166 -30.97 11.43 0.31
CA TRP A 166 -30.86 11.47 1.76
C TRP A 166 -31.13 10.13 2.44
N VAL A 167 -32.00 9.29 1.87
CA VAL A 167 -32.29 7.96 2.41
C VAL A 167 -31.09 7.05 2.30
N THR A 168 -30.43 7.07 1.15
CA THR A 168 -29.18 6.33 0.89
C THR A 168 -28.10 6.69 1.91
N PHE A 169 -27.82 7.98 2.06
CA PHE A 169 -26.79 8.44 3.02
C PHE A 169 -27.19 8.15 4.48
N TYR A 170 -28.46 8.33 4.83
CA TYR A 170 -28.93 8.03 6.18
C TYR A 170 -28.82 6.55 6.52
N GLN A 171 -29.28 5.66 5.63
CA GLN A 171 -29.18 4.22 5.83
C GLN A 171 -27.72 3.76 5.92
N GLY A 172 -26.87 4.23 5.00
CA GLY A 172 -25.44 3.93 5.03
C GLY A 172 -24.77 4.39 6.33
N ALA A 173 -25.07 5.60 6.79
CA ALA A 173 -24.54 6.14 8.03
C ALA A 173 -25.04 5.41 9.28
N ASP A 174 -26.34 5.04 9.31
CA ASP A 174 -26.90 4.29 10.43
C ASP A 174 -26.27 2.90 10.55
N ARG A 175 -26.17 2.18 9.43
CA ARG A 175 -25.54 0.85 9.37
C ARG A 175 -24.06 0.92 9.70
N LEU A 176 -23.33 1.94 9.22
CA LEU A 176 -21.95 2.21 9.60
C LEU A 176 -21.81 2.41 11.12
N VAL A 177 -22.66 3.26 11.72
CA VAL A 177 -22.66 3.51 13.18
C VAL A 177 -22.92 2.23 13.96
N GLN A 178 -23.91 1.41 13.53
CA GLN A 178 -24.19 0.12 14.15
C GLN A 178 -22.97 -0.82 14.09
N HIS A 179 -22.35 -0.94 12.92
CA HIS A 179 -21.15 -1.75 12.71
C HIS A 179 -20.00 -1.29 13.60
N LEU A 180 -19.69 0.01 13.59
CA LEU A 180 -18.61 0.58 14.41
C LEU A 180 -18.78 0.31 15.90
N ARG A 181 -20.02 0.43 16.42
CA ARG A 181 -20.33 0.14 17.82
C ARG A 181 -20.26 -1.34 18.15
N ALA A 182 -20.75 -2.20 17.26
CA ALA A 182 -20.74 -3.66 17.46
C ALA A 182 -19.31 -4.21 17.53
N HIS A 183 -18.40 -3.66 16.72
CA HIS A 183 -17.01 -4.10 16.61
C HIS A 183 -16.02 -3.29 17.45
N GLY A 184 -16.50 -2.39 18.32
CA GLY A 184 -15.65 -1.65 19.24
C GLY A 184 -14.72 -0.62 18.57
N TYR A 185 -15.12 -0.07 17.43
CA TYR A 185 -14.41 1.06 16.85
C TYR A 185 -14.66 2.33 17.68
N ARG A 186 -13.63 3.15 17.78
CA ARG A 186 -13.69 4.47 18.38
C ARG A 186 -14.43 5.46 17.48
N GLY A 187 -14.37 5.26 16.16
CA GLY A 187 -14.98 6.12 15.17
C GLY A 187 -14.49 5.84 13.76
N ALA A 188 -14.52 6.86 12.90
CA ALA A 188 -14.05 6.77 11.52
C ALA A 188 -13.17 7.95 11.11
N MET A 189 -12.22 7.66 10.22
CA MET A 189 -11.53 8.61 9.36
C MET A 189 -12.11 8.44 7.96
N LEU A 190 -12.84 9.44 7.47
CA LEU A 190 -13.64 9.31 6.26
C LEU A 190 -13.34 10.45 5.29
N ALA A 191 -13.04 10.10 4.03
CA ALA A 191 -12.81 11.09 2.98
C ALA A 191 -14.05 11.95 2.78
N VAL A 192 -13.90 13.24 3.03
CA VAL A 192 -14.95 14.26 2.83
C VAL A 192 -14.59 15.21 1.70
N VAL A 193 -13.32 15.21 1.28
CA VAL A 193 -12.82 15.88 0.08
C VAL A 193 -12.00 14.88 -0.72
N ALA A 194 -12.36 14.67 -1.97
CA ALA A 194 -11.62 13.87 -2.92
C ALA A 194 -12.00 14.25 -4.36
N ASP A 195 -11.08 14.08 -5.30
CA ASP A 195 -11.25 14.39 -6.72
C ASP A 195 -11.78 15.83 -6.98
N GLY A 196 -11.37 16.80 -6.15
CA GLY A 196 -11.78 18.22 -6.27
C GLY A 196 -13.18 18.52 -5.72
N SER A 197 -13.84 17.58 -5.09
CA SER A 197 -15.23 17.68 -4.65
C SER A 197 -15.35 17.43 -3.14
N ALA A 198 -16.46 17.88 -2.54
CA ALA A 198 -16.71 17.80 -1.11
C ALA A 198 -18.02 17.08 -0.79
N LEU A 199 -18.03 16.32 0.31
CA LEU A 199 -19.21 15.65 0.87
C LEU A 199 -20.10 16.61 1.70
N TYR A 200 -19.89 17.90 1.54
CA TYR A 200 -20.61 18.98 2.20
C TYR A 200 -20.72 20.18 1.25
N PRO A 201 -21.66 21.12 1.47
CA PRO A 201 -21.83 22.29 0.60
C PRO A 201 -20.65 23.29 0.78
N SER A 202 -19.50 22.96 0.20
CA SER A 202 -18.32 23.84 0.21
C SER A 202 -18.53 25.08 -0.64
N GLN A 203 -17.90 26.20 -0.22
CA GLN A 203 -17.80 27.42 -1.02
C GLN A 203 -16.50 27.49 -1.82
N LEU A 204 -15.56 26.58 -1.57
CA LEU A 204 -14.22 26.57 -2.14
C LEU A 204 -14.04 25.44 -3.17
N LEU A 205 -14.78 24.35 -3.01
CA LEU A 205 -14.67 23.15 -3.83
C LEU A 205 -15.90 22.95 -4.68
N GLU A 206 -15.73 22.38 -5.85
CA GLU A 206 -16.83 22.03 -6.73
C GLU A 206 -17.58 20.83 -6.18
N ALA A 207 -18.91 20.91 -6.17
CA ALA A 207 -19.73 19.79 -5.87
C ALA A 207 -19.71 18.81 -7.04
N THR A 208 -19.66 17.52 -6.75
CA THR A 208 -19.83 16.48 -7.75
C THR A 208 -20.95 15.52 -7.37
N PRO A 209 -21.55 14.85 -8.36
CA PRO A 209 -22.60 13.87 -8.12
C PRO A 209 -22.20 12.76 -7.13
N ARG A 210 -20.92 12.44 -7.08
CA ARG A 210 -20.39 11.37 -6.24
C ARG A 210 -20.38 11.71 -4.75
N PHE A 211 -20.09 12.96 -4.41
CA PHE A 211 -19.84 13.34 -3.02
C PHE A 211 -20.92 14.22 -2.42
N ASP A 212 -21.57 15.03 -3.21
CA ASP A 212 -22.62 15.89 -2.71
C ASP A 212 -23.91 15.83 -3.53
N SER A 213 -24.04 14.94 -4.48
CA SER A 213 -25.26 14.74 -5.30
C SER A 213 -26.16 16.00 -5.49
N GLY A 214 -25.62 17.18 -5.22
CA GLY A 214 -26.33 18.44 -5.30
C GLY A 214 -26.31 19.09 -6.67
N ILE A 215 -25.51 18.55 -7.57
CA ILE A 215 -25.41 19.01 -8.95
C ILE A 215 -26.21 18.08 -9.84
N PHE A 216 -27.16 18.66 -10.55
CA PHE A 216 -27.93 17.93 -11.56
C PHE A 216 -27.15 17.90 -12.88
N PHE A 217 -26.93 16.69 -13.37
CA PHE A 217 -26.39 16.43 -14.69
C PHE A 217 -27.34 15.60 -15.54
N SER A 218 -27.04 15.44 -16.84
CA SER A 218 -27.75 14.53 -17.74
C SER A 218 -27.77 13.08 -17.27
N THR A 219 -27.03 12.74 -16.23
CA THR A 219 -26.97 11.44 -15.54
C THR A 219 -28.05 11.29 -14.48
N ALA A 220 -28.97 12.22 -14.35
CA ALA A 220 -30.08 12.20 -13.39
C ALA A 220 -29.63 12.15 -11.92
N GLN A 221 -28.85 13.13 -11.52
CA GLN A 221 -28.43 13.31 -10.14
C GLN A 221 -29.46 14.11 -9.35
N ASP A 222 -29.55 13.87 -8.05
CA ASP A 222 -30.37 14.68 -7.17
C ASP A 222 -29.85 16.15 -7.18
N PRO A 223 -30.68 17.13 -7.57
CA PRO A 223 -30.24 18.52 -7.65
C PRO A 223 -30.07 19.23 -6.30
N LEU A 224 -30.45 18.58 -5.20
CA LEU A 224 -30.31 19.13 -3.86
C LEU A 224 -28.90 18.89 -3.30
N ARG A 225 -28.21 19.96 -2.99
CA ARG A 225 -26.92 19.87 -2.28
C ARG A 225 -27.15 19.42 -0.85
N LYS A 226 -26.42 18.35 -0.46
CA LYS A 226 -26.57 17.71 0.84
C LYS A 226 -25.36 17.96 1.72
N ASP A 227 -25.62 18.28 2.97
CA ASP A 227 -24.57 18.32 3.99
C ASP A 227 -24.46 16.96 4.67
N VAL A 228 -23.85 16.01 3.96
CA VAL A 228 -23.70 14.64 4.45
C VAL A 228 -22.73 14.59 5.63
N LEU A 229 -21.72 15.48 5.66
CA LEU A 229 -20.79 15.57 6.79
C LEU A 229 -21.51 16.00 8.10
N GLU A 230 -22.45 16.96 8.01
CA GLU A 230 -23.30 17.35 9.17
C GLU A 230 -24.15 16.16 9.64
N LEU A 231 -24.75 15.41 8.73
CA LEU A 231 -25.52 14.19 9.07
C LEU A 231 -24.64 13.19 9.83
N LEU A 232 -23.46 12.87 9.30
CA LEU A 232 -22.52 11.95 9.93
C LEU A 232 -22.09 12.44 11.32
N LEU A 233 -21.71 13.70 11.46
CA LEU A 233 -21.27 14.27 12.73
C LEU A 233 -22.35 14.23 13.81
N ARG A 234 -23.62 14.47 13.44
CA ARG A 234 -24.76 14.34 14.36
C ARG A 234 -24.96 12.90 14.80
N MET A 235 -24.93 11.96 13.86
CA MET A 235 -25.12 10.54 14.15
C MET A 235 -23.97 9.99 15.02
N PHE A 236 -22.73 10.34 14.68
CA PHE A 236 -21.54 9.96 15.45
C PHE A 236 -21.54 10.60 16.86
N SER A 237 -21.88 11.88 16.98
CA SER A 237 -22.02 12.55 18.28
C SER A 237 -23.05 11.86 19.18
N ARG A 238 -24.21 11.50 18.62
CA ARG A 238 -25.27 10.79 19.34
C ARG A 238 -24.85 9.38 19.76
N ALA A 239 -24.04 8.71 18.93
CA ALA A 239 -23.51 7.37 19.21
C ALA A 239 -22.28 7.35 20.14
N GLY A 240 -21.72 8.52 20.48
CA GLY A 240 -20.47 8.63 21.24
C GLY A 240 -19.23 8.22 20.46
N LEU A 241 -19.31 8.22 19.13
CA LEU A 241 -18.22 7.92 18.20
C LEU A 241 -17.50 9.19 17.76
N GLU A 242 -16.28 9.03 17.26
CA GLU A 242 -15.42 10.11 16.75
C GLU A 242 -15.36 10.09 15.23
N LEU A 243 -15.29 11.25 14.61
CA LEU A 243 -15.12 11.42 13.17
C LEU A 243 -13.94 12.35 12.90
N ILE A 244 -13.04 11.91 12.06
CA ILE A 244 -11.92 12.69 11.52
C ILE A 244 -12.15 12.82 10.00
N PRO A 245 -12.60 13.98 9.51
CA PRO A 245 -12.67 14.26 8.09
C PRO A 245 -11.31 14.11 7.42
N VAL A 246 -11.26 13.36 6.32
CA VAL A 246 -10.05 13.17 5.50
C VAL A 246 -10.16 14.04 4.25
N VAL A 247 -9.14 14.83 4.00
CA VAL A 247 -9.03 15.75 2.86
C VAL A 247 -7.97 15.20 1.91
N THR A 248 -8.42 14.73 0.74
CA THR A 248 -7.56 14.21 -0.33
C THR A 248 -7.51 15.23 -1.48
N LEU A 249 -6.41 15.96 -1.56
CA LEU A 249 -6.23 17.05 -2.51
C LEU A 249 -5.59 16.54 -3.82
N ASN A 250 -6.31 15.70 -4.52
CA ASN A 250 -5.89 15.04 -5.77
C ASN A 250 -6.69 15.53 -6.98
N GLY A 251 -7.58 16.51 -6.80
CA GLY A 251 -8.42 17.11 -7.85
C GLY A 251 -8.05 18.55 -8.16
N ARG A 252 -8.82 19.18 -9.08
CA ARG A 252 -8.71 20.59 -9.39
C ARG A 252 -9.23 21.43 -8.23
N LEU A 253 -8.49 22.44 -7.85
CA LEU A 253 -8.89 23.42 -6.82
C LEU A 253 -9.34 24.72 -7.52
N PRO A 254 -10.63 25.10 -7.45
CA PRO A 254 -11.18 26.21 -8.23
C PRO A 254 -10.43 27.53 -8.02
N GLY A 255 -10.03 27.83 -6.78
CA GLY A 255 -9.24 29.02 -6.47
C GLY A 255 -7.88 29.07 -7.16
N LEU A 256 -7.20 27.91 -7.28
CA LEU A 256 -5.91 27.82 -7.96
C LEU A 256 -6.06 27.78 -9.49
N GLU A 257 -7.13 27.18 -10.00
CA GLU A 257 -7.41 27.14 -11.44
C GLU A 257 -7.67 28.54 -12.02
N ALA A 258 -8.22 29.45 -11.24
CA ALA A 258 -8.33 30.87 -11.63
C ALA A 258 -6.94 31.46 -11.83
N SER A 259 -6.04 31.30 -10.87
CA SER A 259 -4.65 31.80 -10.96
C SER A 259 -3.85 31.17 -12.09
N VAL A 260 -4.08 29.86 -12.38
CA VAL A 260 -3.45 29.20 -13.54
C VAL A 260 -3.90 29.85 -14.85
N ARG A 261 -5.19 30.17 -14.98
CA ARG A 261 -5.74 30.85 -16.17
C ARG A 261 -5.21 32.28 -16.32
N GLU A 262 -4.89 32.95 -15.24
CA GLU A 262 -4.27 34.29 -15.21
C GLU A 262 -2.76 34.26 -15.51
N GLY A 263 -2.20 33.13 -15.86
CA GLY A 263 -0.80 32.98 -16.28
C GLY A 263 0.17 32.61 -15.17
N GLN A 264 -0.30 32.28 -13.95
CA GLN A 264 0.55 31.91 -12.82
C GLN A 264 0.89 30.41 -12.77
N ALA A 265 0.65 29.65 -13.83
CA ALA A 265 0.89 28.20 -13.89
C ALA A 265 2.32 27.80 -13.48
N ASN A 266 3.31 28.60 -13.81
CA ASN A 266 4.71 28.34 -13.51
C ASN A 266 5.04 28.43 -12.01
N ALA A 267 4.30 29.22 -11.24
CA ALA A 267 4.47 29.36 -9.79
C ALA A 267 3.66 28.31 -9.01
N LEU A 268 2.60 27.77 -9.61
CA LEU A 268 1.63 26.92 -8.93
C LEU A 268 1.82 25.43 -9.18
N LEU A 269 2.24 25.08 -10.41
CA LEU A 269 2.31 23.67 -10.81
C LEU A 269 3.65 23.04 -10.42
N LEU A 270 3.56 21.83 -9.92
CA LEU A 270 4.73 21.04 -9.59
C LEU A 270 5.53 20.71 -10.85
N ARG A 271 6.86 20.92 -10.80
CA ARG A 271 7.79 20.64 -11.90
C ARG A 271 8.99 19.83 -11.41
N ASP A 272 9.49 19.01 -12.32
CA ASP A 272 10.74 18.27 -12.08
C ASP A 272 11.98 19.10 -12.46
N SER A 273 13.16 18.51 -12.27
CA SER A 273 14.45 19.13 -12.60
C SER A 273 14.68 19.40 -14.09
N SER A 274 13.81 18.93 -14.97
CA SER A 274 13.82 19.23 -16.41
C SER A 274 12.69 20.19 -16.83
N GLY A 275 11.95 20.74 -15.87
CA GLY A 275 10.82 21.61 -16.12
C GLY A 275 9.53 20.92 -16.52
N ARG A 276 9.50 19.58 -16.54
CA ARG A 276 8.30 18.82 -16.89
C ARG A 276 7.31 18.81 -15.74
N ILE A 277 6.04 18.90 -16.08
CA ILE A 277 4.92 18.65 -15.15
C ILE A 277 4.73 17.14 -15.05
N PRO A 278 4.43 16.59 -13.87
CA PRO A 278 4.20 15.15 -13.72
C PRO A 278 3.06 14.67 -14.63
N ASP A 279 3.27 13.55 -15.30
CA ASP A 279 2.16 12.88 -15.96
C ASP A 279 1.15 12.46 -14.89
N SER A 280 -0.03 13.02 -14.97
CA SER A 280 -1.13 12.71 -14.07
C SER A 280 -1.94 11.57 -14.67
N GLN A 281 -2.06 10.46 -13.95
CA GLN A 281 -3.04 9.42 -14.30
C GLN A 281 -4.48 9.91 -14.08
N ILE A 282 -4.62 11.00 -13.34
CA ILE A 282 -5.86 11.73 -13.10
C ILE A 282 -5.77 13.02 -13.92
N ASP A 283 -6.81 13.37 -14.64
CA ASP A 283 -6.88 14.61 -15.44
C ASP A 283 -6.97 15.87 -14.53
N ALA A 284 -6.06 15.96 -13.57
CA ALA A 284 -5.97 17.03 -12.59
C ALA A 284 -4.52 17.52 -12.45
N PRO A 285 -4.30 18.83 -12.35
CA PRO A 285 -2.97 19.39 -12.16
C PRO A 285 -2.40 19.02 -10.78
N ARG A 286 -1.10 18.84 -10.70
CA ARG A 286 -0.41 18.70 -9.42
C ARG A 286 0.15 20.03 -9.00
N TYR A 287 -0.39 20.59 -7.92
CA TYR A 287 0.08 21.85 -7.37
C TYR A 287 1.32 21.64 -6.50
N ASN A 288 2.19 22.64 -6.50
CA ASN A 288 3.43 22.62 -5.73
C ASN A 288 3.18 22.93 -4.23
N PRO A 289 3.40 22.01 -3.30
CA PRO A 289 3.18 22.27 -1.88
C PRO A 289 4.14 23.30 -1.26
N LEU A 290 5.20 23.69 -1.97
CA LEU A 290 6.11 24.74 -1.51
C LEU A 290 5.60 26.13 -1.86
N ALA A 291 4.66 26.26 -2.80
CA ALA A 291 4.11 27.53 -3.23
C ALA A 291 3.17 28.13 -2.18
N PRO A 292 3.39 29.37 -1.71
CA PRO A 292 2.59 29.97 -0.63
C PRO A 292 1.10 30.05 -0.96
N ILE A 293 0.76 30.30 -2.23
CA ILE A 293 -0.64 30.41 -2.66
C ILE A 293 -1.36 29.05 -2.61
N VAL A 294 -0.65 27.96 -2.90
CA VAL A 294 -1.18 26.59 -2.75
C VAL A 294 -1.40 26.28 -1.26
N GLN A 295 -0.45 26.64 -0.42
CA GLN A 295 -0.55 26.47 1.04
C GLN A 295 -1.73 27.25 1.62
N GLN A 296 -1.95 28.49 1.16
CA GLN A 296 -3.08 29.33 1.57
C GLN A 296 -4.43 28.72 1.15
N GLU A 297 -4.54 28.21 -0.07
CA GLU A 297 -5.79 27.61 -0.54
C GLU A 297 -6.15 26.35 0.26
N VAL A 298 -5.17 25.50 0.53
CA VAL A 298 -5.38 24.32 1.41
C VAL A 298 -5.76 24.74 2.82
N GLN A 299 -5.14 25.79 3.36
CA GLN A 299 -5.49 26.33 4.67
C GLN A 299 -6.92 26.84 4.72
N ARG A 300 -7.41 27.48 3.64
CA ARG A 300 -8.81 27.93 3.55
C ARG A 300 -9.78 26.76 3.58
N ILE A 301 -9.46 25.64 2.88
CA ILE A 301 -10.29 24.42 2.90
C ILE A 301 -10.34 23.83 4.31
N VAL A 302 -9.20 23.73 4.99
CA VAL A 302 -9.14 23.24 6.38
C VAL A 302 -9.91 24.17 7.33
N LEU A 303 -9.76 25.48 7.16
CA LEU A 303 -10.48 26.50 7.96
C LEU A 303 -11.99 26.38 7.74
N GLU A 304 -12.46 26.23 6.49
CA GLU A 304 -13.89 26.02 6.20
C GLU A 304 -14.47 24.81 6.95
N LEU A 305 -13.75 23.68 6.95
CA LEU A 305 -14.15 22.48 7.69
C LEU A 305 -14.23 22.72 9.20
N VAL A 306 -13.22 23.38 9.77
CA VAL A 306 -13.11 23.63 11.19
C VAL A 306 -14.19 24.62 11.66
N ASP A 307 -14.39 25.70 10.91
CA ASP A 307 -15.39 26.74 11.26
C ASP A 307 -16.81 26.20 11.22
N ARG A 308 -17.11 25.34 10.24
CA ARG A 308 -18.45 24.75 10.10
C ARG A 308 -18.71 23.66 11.11
N TYR A 309 -17.75 22.77 11.34
CA TYR A 309 -17.98 21.48 12.03
C TYR A 309 -17.19 21.30 13.32
N GLY A 310 -16.20 22.11 13.61
CA GLY A 310 -15.30 21.93 14.77
C GLY A 310 -16.02 21.91 16.13
N ARG A 311 -17.24 22.43 16.19
CA ARG A 311 -18.08 22.45 17.42
C ARG A 311 -18.73 21.11 17.77
N HIS A 312 -18.82 20.18 16.80
CA HIS A 312 -19.40 18.85 17.07
C HIS A 312 -18.52 18.03 17.99
N SER A 313 -19.10 17.39 18.99
CA SER A 313 -18.36 16.55 19.94
C SER A 313 -17.68 15.35 19.26
N ALA A 314 -18.18 14.92 18.12
CA ALA A 314 -17.58 13.86 17.30
C ALA A 314 -16.37 14.33 16.50
N PHE A 315 -16.24 15.63 16.21
CA PHE A 315 -15.14 16.15 15.37
C PHE A 315 -13.81 16.13 16.14
N ARG A 316 -12.80 15.40 15.66
CA ARG A 316 -11.51 15.18 16.35
C ARG A 316 -10.29 15.71 15.59
N GLY A 317 -10.49 16.55 14.63
CA GLY A 317 -9.43 17.14 13.83
C GLY A 317 -9.63 16.90 12.34
N VAL A 318 -8.57 17.11 11.58
CA VAL A 318 -8.58 16.95 10.11
C VAL A 318 -7.41 16.06 9.71
N ALA A 319 -7.64 15.15 8.80
CA ALA A 319 -6.58 14.36 8.18
C ALA A 319 -6.31 14.83 6.75
N LEU A 320 -5.04 15.01 6.40
CA LEU A 320 -4.60 15.22 5.02
C LEU A 320 -4.07 13.91 4.47
N THR A 321 -4.58 13.48 3.32
CA THR A 321 -4.01 12.33 2.63
C THR A 321 -2.68 12.74 1.99
N CYS A 322 -1.63 12.05 2.38
CA CYS A 322 -0.28 12.22 1.85
C CYS A 322 0.01 11.06 0.90
N GLN A 323 -0.11 11.32 -0.38
CA GLN A 323 0.18 10.40 -1.47
C GLN A 323 0.74 11.16 -2.67
N ALA A 324 1.20 10.41 -3.64
CA ALA A 324 1.88 10.94 -4.81
C ALA A 324 1.07 11.94 -5.65
N GLU A 325 -0.22 11.77 -5.69
CA GLU A 325 -1.15 12.56 -6.50
C GLU A 325 -1.67 13.81 -5.77
N THR A 326 -1.39 13.96 -4.48
CA THR A 326 -1.84 15.12 -3.68
C THR A 326 -0.80 16.23 -3.64
N CYS A 327 -1.24 17.46 -3.33
CA CYS A 327 -0.35 18.61 -3.12
C CYS A 327 0.06 18.76 -1.64
N THR A 328 0.09 17.69 -0.87
CA THR A 328 0.42 17.71 0.56
C THR A 328 1.86 17.34 0.86
N GLN A 329 2.58 16.80 -0.10
CA GLN A 329 3.99 16.41 -0.03
C GLN A 329 4.66 16.57 -1.39
N LEU A 330 5.99 16.45 -1.44
CA LEU A 330 6.73 16.38 -2.69
C LEU A 330 6.84 14.93 -3.16
N PRO A 331 6.85 14.67 -4.48
CA PRO A 331 7.04 13.31 -5.00
C PRO A 331 8.46 12.78 -4.85
N GLY A 332 9.45 13.65 -4.64
CA GLY A 332 10.86 13.28 -4.52
C GLY A 332 11.80 14.47 -4.56
N ARG A 333 13.12 14.19 -4.51
CA ARG A 333 14.15 15.22 -4.42
C ARG A 333 14.22 16.17 -5.61
N ARG A 334 13.92 15.69 -6.82
CA ARG A 334 14.01 16.44 -8.08
C ARG A 334 12.73 17.22 -8.40
N TRP A 335 11.78 17.29 -7.47
CA TRP A 335 10.50 17.95 -7.64
C TRP A 335 10.36 19.21 -6.80
N GLY A 336 9.44 20.08 -7.17
CA GLY A 336 9.17 21.31 -6.45
C GLY A 336 10.17 22.41 -6.77
N LEU A 337 10.65 22.44 -8.01
CA LEU A 337 11.55 23.46 -8.52
C LEU A 337 10.73 24.60 -9.17
N GLU A 338 10.37 25.58 -8.36
CA GLU A 338 9.84 26.82 -8.86
C GLU A 338 10.78 27.99 -8.45
N LEU A 339 10.73 29.05 -9.26
CA LEU A 339 11.69 30.14 -9.18
C LEU A 339 11.71 30.83 -7.81
N GLU A 340 10.54 31.02 -7.19
CA GLU A 340 10.43 31.69 -5.90
C GLU A 340 11.08 30.90 -4.76
N SER A 341 10.77 29.60 -4.62
CA SER A 341 11.38 28.76 -3.57
C SER A 341 12.88 28.61 -3.76
N VAL A 342 13.34 28.46 -5.00
CA VAL A 342 14.77 28.39 -5.27
C VAL A 342 15.47 29.71 -4.95
N ASN A 343 14.89 30.85 -5.32
CA ASN A 343 15.45 32.16 -4.99
C ASN A 343 15.47 32.42 -3.48
N GLN A 344 14.43 32.02 -2.75
CA GLN A 344 14.45 32.08 -1.29
C GLN A 344 15.57 31.22 -0.70
N PHE A 345 15.77 30.01 -1.24
CA PHE A 345 16.89 29.16 -0.82
C PHE A 345 18.24 29.78 -1.14
N LEU A 346 18.45 30.25 -2.38
CA LEU A 346 19.68 30.92 -2.78
C LEU A 346 20.01 32.12 -1.89
N THR A 347 19.01 32.91 -1.51
CA THR A 347 19.16 34.00 -0.55
C THR A 347 19.70 33.49 0.80
N THR A 348 19.20 32.37 1.31
CA THR A 348 19.72 31.77 2.55
C THR A 348 21.16 31.30 2.42
N GLN A 349 21.60 30.97 1.22
CA GLN A 349 22.96 30.56 0.89
C GLN A 349 23.87 31.74 0.47
N GLN A 350 23.37 32.98 0.56
CA GLN A 350 24.07 34.20 0.13
C GLN A 350 24.48 34.18 -1.37
N GLN A 351 23.69 33.47 -2.17
CA GLN A 351 23.83 33.40 -3.63
C GLN A 351 22.89 34.40 -4.32
N PRO A 352 23.25 34.91 -5.51
CA PRO A 352 22.37 35.81 -6.26
C PRO A 352 21.09 35.08 -6.68
N PRO A 353 19.95 35.77 -6.67
CA PRO A 353 18.71 35.22 -7.17
C PRO A 353 18.75 35.01 -8.68
N LEU A 354 18.03 33.99 -9.14
CA LEU A 354 17.82 33.73 -10.56
C LEU A 354 16.81 34.72 -11.15
N SER A 355 17.05 35.16 -12.37
CA SER A 355 16.21 36.16 -13.02
C SER A 355 15.00 35.57 -13.76
N ASN A 356 15.12 34.34 -14.20
CA ASN A 356 14.10 33.70 -15.02
C ASN A 356 14.10 32.17 -14.89
N PHE A 357 13.13 31.54 -15.53
CA PHE A 357 12.94 30.11 -15.54
C PHE A 357 14.04 29.32 -16.28
N GLU A 358 14.68 29.93 -17.30
CA GLU A 358 15.72 29.26 -18.08
C GLU A 358 16.96 29.05 -17.21
N GLU A 359 17.30 30.05 -16.40
CA GLU A 359 18.40 29.95 -15.43
C GLU A 359 18.18 28.83 -14.41
N LEU A 360 16.93 28.57 -13.98
CA LEU A 360 16.58 27.54 -13.01
C LEU A 360 16.96 26.14 -13.50
N TYR A 361 16.84 25.87 -14.80
CA TYR A 361 17.18 24.60 -15.40
C TYR A 361 18.60 24.52 -15.96
N ALA A 362 19.42 25.56 -15.79
CA ALA A 362 20.82 25.54 -16.16
C ALA A 362 21.58 24.47 -15.36
N GLU A 363 22.52 23.78 -16.01
CA GLU A 363 23.31 22.70 -15.40
C GLU A 363 24.01 23.13 -14.10
N SER A 364 24.49 24.39 -14.05
CA SER A 364 25.13 24.94 -12.86
C SER A 364 24.20 25.01 -11.63
N VAL A 365 22.95 25.41 -11.84
CA VAL A 365 21.94 25.47 -10.76
C VAL A 365 21.52 24.06 -10.35
N GLN A 366 21.33 23.15 -11.32
CA GLN A 366 21.02 21.75 -11.05
C GLN A 366 22.16 21.07 -10.25
N GLN A 367 23.42 21.33 -10.61
CA GLN A 367 24.56 20.83 -9.87
C GLN A 367 24.65 21.44 -8.46
N LEU A 368 24.32 22.72 -8.31
CA LEU A 368 24.26 23.36 -6.99
C LEU A 368 23.19 22.67 -6.11
N LEU A 369 21.98 22.53 -6.57
CA LEU A 369 20.85 22.01 -5.78
C LEU A 369 20.97 20.51 -5.47
N PHE A 370 21.48 19.70 -6.41
CA PHE A 370 21.44 18.25 -6.27
C PHE A 370 22.79 17.61 -5.94
N SER A 371 23.87 18.39 -5.93
CA SER A 371 25.19 17.94 -5.57
C SER A 371 25.79 18.80 -4.46
N THR A 372 26.22 20.01 -4.77
CA THR A 372 27.02 20.86 -3.85
C THR A 372 26.24 21.28 -2.61
N SER A 373 24.98 21.70 -2.76
CA SER A 373 24.09 22.16 -1.67
C SER A 373 22.91 21.24 -1.44
N ARG A 374 23.05 19.94 -1.74
CA ARG A 374 21.95 18.96 -1.66
C ARG A 374 21.30 18.93 -0.27
N GLU A 375 22.06 18.69 0.77
CA GLU A 375 21.51 18.61 2.14
C GLU A 375 20.90 19.94 2.62
N PRO A 376 21.53 21.10 2.43
CA PRO A 376 20.89 22.39 2.69
C PRO A 376 19.57 22.58 1.94
N TRP A 377 19.48 22.19 0.67
CA TRP A 377 18.26 22.31 -0.15
C TRP A 377 17.14 21.39 0.39
N LEU A 378 17.43 20.12 0.68
CA LEU A 378 16.47 19.20 1.25
C LEU A 378 15.98 19.67 2.62
N ASN A 379 16.85 20.17 3.47
CA ASN A 379 16.49 20.73 4.76
C ASN A 379 15.61 21.99 4.64
N PHE A 380 15.90 22.88 3.70
CA PHE A 380 15.07 24.06 3.40
C PHE A 380 13.63 23.65 3.01
N ARG A 381 13.49 22.66 2.11
CA ARG A 381 12.19 22.14 1.68
C ARG A 381 11.41 21.56 2.86
N ALA A 382 12.08 20.74 3.68
CA ALA A 382 11.48 20.13 4.86
C ALA A 382 11.07 21.19 5.91
N GLN A 383 11.84 22.24 6.12
CA GLN A 383 11.50 23.36 6.98
C GLN A 383 10.25 24.10 6.51
N LYS A 384 10.16 24.37 5.19
CA LYS A 384 8.98 25.04 4.61
C LYS A 384 7.70 24.22 4.82
N LEU A 385 7.74 22.91 4.52
CA LEU A 385 6.59 22.04 4.71
C LEU A 385 6.23 21.86 6.19
N THR A 386 7.22 21.71 7.06
CA THR A 386 6.98 21.62 8.52
C THR A 386 6.32 22.90 9.05
N ALA A 387 6.78 24.08 8.63
CA ALA A 387 6.17 25.34 9.01
C ALA A 387 4.70 25.46 8.53
N TRP A 388 4.43 24.98 7.34
CA TRP A 388 3.07 24.93 6.80
C TRP A 388 2.17 23.95 7.61
N TYR A 389 2.65 22.75 7.92
CA TYR A 389 1.87 21.85 8.78
C TYR A 389 1.62 22.42 10.16
N GLN A 390 2.56 23.16 10.73
CA GLN A 390 2.38 23.86 11.99
C GLN A 390 1.28 24.93 11.91
N GLU A 391 1.15 25.61 10.77
CA GLU A 391 0.06 26.57 10.54
C GLU A 391 -1.29 25.87 10.43
N LEU A 392 -1.37 24.76 9.70
CA LEU A 392 -2.58 23.94 9.63
C LEU A 392 -2.96 23.37 11.00
N GLU A 393 -1.97 22.92 11.80
CA GLU A 393 -2.19 22.48 13.17
C GLU A 393 -2.82 23.60 14.02
N ARG A 394 -2.29 24.83 13.93
CA ARG A 394 -2.86 25.98 14.65
C ARG A 394 -4.31 26.27 14.22
N THR A 395 -4.60 26.19 12.93
CA THR A 395 -5.96 26.35 12.39
C THR A 395 -6.92 25.30 12.97
N VAL A 396 -6.53 24.03 12.97
CA VAL A 396 -7.36 22.96 13.53
C VAL A 396 -7.59 23.16 15.03
N ARG A 397 -6.56 23.51 15.77
CA ARG A 397 -6.65 23.72 17.24
C ARG A 397 -7.52 24.89 17.62
N ALA A 398 -7.46 25.98 16.86
CA ALA A 398 -8.21 27.20 17.15
C ALA A 398 -9.73 26.98 17.13
N GLY A 399 -10.22 26.11 16.23
CA GLY A 399 -11.65 25.87 16.08
C GLY A 399 -12.15 24.55 16.69
N THR A 400 -11.29 23.79 17.39
CA THR A 400 -11.68 22.50 17.98
C THR A 400 -11.23 22.42 19.45
N ARG A 401 -11.92 21.59 20.25
CA ARG A 401 -11.54 21.43 21.66
C ARG A 401 -10.24 20.66 21.86
N ASP A 402 -10.05 19.54 21.14
CA ASP A 402 -8.92 18.62 21.26
C ASP A 402 -8.49 18.06 19.90
N GLY A 403 -8.70 18.84 18.83
CA GLY A 403 -8.43 18.38 17.47
C GLY A 403 -6.95 18.31 17.15
N ARG A 404 -6.61 17.39 16.27
CA ARG A 404 -5.25 17.17 15.76
C ARG A 404 -5.23 17.25 14.23
N LEU A 405 -4.08 17.60 13.69
CA LEU A 405 -3.78 17.44 12.28
C LEU A 405 -3.18 16.03 12.08
N TYR A 406 -3.75 15.26 11.16
CA TYR A 406 -3.23 13.93 10.83
C TYR A 406 -2.65 13.96 9.41
N LEU A 407 -1.41 13.53 9.26
CA LEU A 407 -0.77 13.30 7.96
C LEU A 407 -0.93 11.80 7.64
N ALA A 408 -1.93 11.46 6.86
CA ALA A 408 -2.28 10.09 6.52
C ALA A 408 -1.47 9.62 5.29
N GLY A 409 -0.40 8.88 5.53
CA GLY A 409 0.46 8.36 4.47
C GLY A 409 -0.21 7.21 3.72
N VAL A 410 -0.65 7.46 2.50
CA VAL A 410 -1.22 6.45 1.59
C VAL A 410 -0.38 6.44 0.32
N ASP A 411 0.17 5.27 -0.05
CA ASP A 411 1.01 5.15 -1.25
C ASP A 411 2.17 6.18 -1.35
N LEU A 412 2.81 6.50 -0.22
CA LEU A 412 3.88 7.49 -0.15
C LEU A 412 5.01 7.25 -1.15
N TYR A 413 5.30 5.99 -1.45
CA TYR A 413 6.50 5.58 -2.17
C TYR A 413 6.24 5.31 -3.66
N ARG A 414 5.08 5.73 -4.20
CA ARG A 414 4.67 5.37 -5.56
C ARG A 414 5.34 6.21 -6.65
N VAL A 415 5.82 7.41 -6.35
CA VAL A 415 6.17 8.42 -7.35
C VAL A 415 7.63 8.86 -7.27
N GLY A 416 8.13 9.34 -8.40
CA GLY A 416 9.47 9.89 -8.54
C GLY A 416 10.55 8.83 -8.47
N ASP A 417 11.69 9.17 -7.87
CA ASP A 417 12.85 8.29 -7.72
C ASP A 417 12.71 7.31 -6.53
N LEU A 418 11.70 7.52 -5.67
CA LEU A 418 11.52 6.73 -4.43
C LEU A 418 11.32 5.24 -4.66
N PRO A 419 10.54 4.79 -5.65
CA PRO A 419 10.42 3.37 -5.92
C PRO A 419 11.76 2.68 -6.17
N SER A 420 12.66 3.31 -6.91
CA SER A 420 13.99 2.75 -7.17
C SER A 420 14.91 2.79 -5.95
N LEU A 421 14.83 3.84 -5.14
CA LEU A 421 15.65 4.01 -3.93
C LEU A 421 15.23 3.06 -2.79
N LEU A 422 13.94 2.73 -2.71
CA LEU A 422 13.34 1.92 -1.63
C LEU A 422 13.02 0.48 -2.05
N SER A 423 13.21 0.14 -3.32
CA SER A 423 13.02 -1.22 -3.81
C SER A 423 13.95 -2.19 -3.08
N PRO A 424 13.50 -3.42 -2.84
CA PRO A 424 14.36 -4.43 -2.24
C PRO A 424 15.65 -4.61 -3.02
N SER A 425 16.77 -4.29 -2.39
CA SER A 425 18.10 -4.47 -2.95
C SER A 425 19.00 -5.20 -1.97
N LEU A 426 19.79 -6.15 -2.46
CA LEU A 426 20.80 -6.83 -1.67
C LEU A 426 22.12 -6.05 -1.61
N GLN A 427 22.34 -5.16 -2.56
CA GLN A 427 23.61 -4.44 -2.72
C GLN A 427 23.59 -3.05 -2.10
N TRP A 428 22.45 -2.39 -2.09
CA TRP A 428 22.32 -1.01 -1.63
C TRP A 428 21.48 -0.95 -0.35
N PRO A 429 22.06 -0.44 0.75
CA PRO A 429 21.31 -0.20 1.98
C PRO A 429 20.29 0.92 1.75
N ILE A 430 19.09 0.71 2.26
CA ILE A 430 18.02 1.72 2.21
C ILE A 430 18.29 2.75 3.30
N ASP A 431 18.33 4.04 2.92
CA ASP A 431 18.33 5.17 3.84
C ASP A 431 16.92 5.77 3.92
N LEU A 432 16.12 5.25 4.85
CA LEU A 432 14.75 5.69 5.02
C LEU A 432 14.61 7.15 5.49
N PRO A 433 15.42 7.67 6.44
CA PRO A 433 15.43 9.10 6.77
C PRO A 433 15.70 10.01 5.58
N ALA A 434 16.67 9.67 4.73
CA ALA A 434 16.94 10.42 3.50
C ALA A 434 15.76 10.36 2.53
N ALA A 435 15.12 9.20 2.38
CA ALA A 435 13.93 9.07 1.54
C ALA A 435 12.76 9.95 2.04
N PHE A 436 12.53 10.08 3.34
CA PHE A 436 11.55 11.01 3.88
C PHE A 436 11.92 12.48 3.60
N LYS A 437 13.20 12.86 3.66
CA LYS A 437 13.64 14.20 3.25
C LYS A 437 13.40 14.47 1.77
N ASP A 438 13.51 13.46 0.92
CA ASP A 438 13.17 13.58 -0.50
C ASP A 438 11.69 13.93 -0.72
N LEU A 439 10.78 13.46 0.15
CA LEU A 439 9.37 13.87 0.19
C LEU A 439 9.14 15.28 0.80
N GLY A 440 10.18 15.91 1.31
CA GLY A 440 10.10 17.16 2.05
C GLY A 440 9.75 16.97 3.53
N TRP A 441 10.02 15.82 4.11
CA TRP A 441 9.75 15.51 5.51
C TRP A 441 11.03 15.26 6.30
N ASP A 442 11.26 16.10 7.28
CA ASP A 442 12.23 15.82 8.34
C ASP A 442 11.46 15.29 9.56
N LEU A 443 11.55 14.00 9.81
CA LEU A 443 10.83 13.34 10.89
C LEU A 443 11.15 13.94 12.26
N ALA A 444 12.39 14.41 12.48
CA ALA A 444 12.78 15.03 13.74
C ALA A 444 12.13 16.41 13.95
N GLN A 445 11.82 17.13 12.87
CA GLN A 445 11.08 18.38 12.94
C GLN A 445 9.58 18.13 13.11
N LEU A 446 9.02 17.16 12.39
CA LEU A 446 7.61 16.78 12.54
C LEU A 446 7.29 16.28 13.96
N ASP A 447 8.20 15.56 14.59
CA ASP A 447 8.06 15.08 15.98
C ASP A 447 7.95 16.20 17.03
N ARG A 448 8.36 17.41 16.70
CA ARG A 448 8.23 18.60 17.57
C ARG A 448 6.84 19.23 17.53
N LEU A 449 6.04 18.86 16.56
CA LEU A 449 4.66 19.34 16.44
C LEU A 449 3.76 18.50 17.36
N GLU A 450 3.28 19.10 18.45
CA GLU A 450 2.58 18.37 19.52
C GLU A 450 1.21 17.83 19.10
N HIS A 451 0.56 18.47 18.14
CA HIS A 451 -0.79 18.12 17.69
C HIS A 451 -0.84 17.71 16.20
N THR A 452 0.30 17.55 15.56
CA THR A 452 0.43 16.94 14.22
C THR A 452 0.87 15.49 14.39
N VAL A 453 0.14 14.59 13.75
CA VAL A 453 0.34 13.14 13.84
C VAL A 453 0.69 12.59 12.48
N LEU A 454 1.90 12.11 12.31
CA LEU A 454 2.26 11.31 11.14
C LEU A 454 1.73 9.88 11.33
N MET A 455 0.76 9.50 10.51
CA MET A 455 0.22 8.15 10.52
C MET A 455 1.12 7.25 9.68
N ARG A 456 1.68 6.24 10.30
CA ARG A 456 2.59 5.30 9.65
C ARG A 456 1.84 4.47 8.61
N PRO A 457 2.26 4.51 7.34
CA PRO A 457 1.62 3.70 6.31
C PRO A 457 1.95 2.22 6.51
N ASN A 458 0.95 1.36 6.35
CA ASN A 458 1.11 -0.08 6.31
C ASN A 458 0.03 -0.69 5.41
N ARG A 459 0.41 -1.50 4.44
CA ARG A 459 -0.52 -2.26 3.63
C ARG A 459 -0.83 -3.61 4.24
N VAL A 460 -2.11 -3.91 4.31
CA VAL A 460 -2.63 -5.07 5.03
C VAL A 460 -2.65 -6.32 4.18
N ALA A 461 -3.02 -6.22 2.93
CA ALA A 461 -3.15 -7.36 2.02
C ALA A 461 -2.45 -7.08 0.69
N PRO A 462 -1.12 -7.07 0.67
CA PRO A 462 -0.40 -6.99 -0.59
C PRO A 462 -0.68 -8.26 -1.38
N VAL A 463 -1.37 -8.13 -2.48
CA VAL A 463 -1.77 -9.27 -3.34
C VAL A 463 -0.87 -9.34 -4.57
N GLY A 464 0.32 -8.76 -4.50
CA GLY A 464 1.14 -9.06 -5.60
C GLY A 464 2.19 -8.07 -6.03
N SER A 465 2.14 -7.48 -7.15
CA SER A 465 3.26 -6.99 -7.94
C SER A 465 3.46 -5.49 -7.95
N LEU A 466 2.63 -4.73 -7.23
CA LEU A 466 2.84 -3.29 -7.18
C LEU A 466 4.19 -3.00 -6.51
N VAL A 467 5.00 -2.17 -7.15
CA VAL A 467 6.32 -1.77 -6.64
C VAL A 467 6.21 -1.22 -5.21
N SER A 468 5.20 -0.40 -4.94
CA SER A 468 4.93 0.14 -3.61
C SER A 468 4.67 -0.95 -2.56
N GLU A 469 4.03 -2.05 -2.91
CA GLU A 469 3.81 -3.18 -1.98
C GLU A 469 5.09 -3.91 -1.64
N ARG A 470 5.95 -4.13 -2.63
CA ARG A 470 7.26 -4.76 -2.40
C ARG A 470 8.12 -3.89 -1.48
N ILE A 471 8.10 -2.58 -1.69
CA ILE A 471 8.78 -1.61 -0.83
C ILE A 471 8.26 -1.70 0.60
N GLU A 472 6.95 -1.66 0.81
CA GLU A 472 6.34 -1.73 2.15
C GLU A 472 6.66 -3.04 2.87
N ILE A 473 6.62 -4.18 2.16
CA ILE A 473 7.02 -5.49 2.74
C ILE A 473 8.49 -5.47 3.15
N ASN A 474 9.35 -4.93 2.30
CA ASN A 474 10.78 -4.85 2.60
C ASN A 474 11.04 -3.94 3.80
N LEU A 475 10.43 -2.75 3.82
CA LEU A 475 10.59 -1.79 4.92
C LEU A 475 10.06 -2.34 6.25
N ALA A 476 8.95 -3.07 6.24
CA ALA A 476 8.42 -3.70 7.46
C ALA A 476 9.39 -4.70 8.10
N GLY A 477 10.21 -5.36 7.29
CA GLY A 477 11.24 -6.30 7.76
C GLY A 477 12.53 -5.67 8.30
N LEU A 478 12.73 -4.35 8.07
CA LEU A 478 14.00 -3.69 8.43
C LEU A 478 13.98 -3.10 9.85
N GLU A 479 15.02 -3.37 10.62
CA GLU A 479 15.24 -2.75 11.94
C GLU A 479 15.34 -1.22 11.86
N GLN A 480 15.98 -0.69 10.81
CA GLN A 480 16.08 0.75 10.57
C GLN A 480 14.70 1.42 10.47
N THR A 481 13.73 0.75 9.83
CA THR A 481 12.35 1.26 9.75
C THR A 481 11.74 1.40 11.14
N ARG A 482 11.91 0.37 11.99
CA ARG A 482 11.42 0.41 13.37
C ARG A 482 12.07 1.55 14.16
N GLN A 483 13.38 1.71 14.08
CA GLN A 483 14.10 2.78 14.75
C GLN A 483 13.72 4.18 14.25
N THR A 484 13.59 4.34 12.94
CA THR A 484 13.24 5.62 12.32
C THR A 484 11.82 6.06 12.67
N LEU A 485 10.85 5.13 12.66
CA LEU A 485 9.45 5.43 12.93
C LEU A 485 9.05 5.32 14.40
N SER A 486 9.92 4.85 15.27
CA SER A 486 9.65 4.80 16.73
C SER A 486 9.80 6.14 17.44
N ARG A 487 10.33 7.15 16.76
CA ARG A 487 10.44 8.52 17.27
C ARG A 487 9.07 9.19 17.15
N GLY A 488 8.71 10.01 18.11
CA GLY A 488 7.50 10.82 18.05
C GLY A 488 6.67 10.79 19.34
N GLY A 489 5.98 11.90 19.59
CA GLY A 489 5.17 12.10 20.80
C GLY A 489 3.86 11.32 20.76
N TYR A 490 3.15 11.28 19.61
CA TYR A 490 1.91 10.55 19.40
C TYR A 490 2.04 9.50 18.31
N SER A 491 1.88 8.25 18.70
CA SER A 491 2.03 7.13 17.78
C SER A 491 0.69 6.69 17.17
N ALA A 492 0.56 6.79 15.86
CA ALA A 492 -0.60 6.31 15.12
C ALA A 492 -0.18 5.45 13.92
N GLY A 493 -0.94 4.41 13.63
CA GLY A 493 -0.74 3.52 12.48
C GLY A 493 -1.91 3.59 11.51
N LEU A 494 -1.61 3.66 10.21
CA LEU A 494 -2.58 3.58 9.14
C LEU A 494 -2.40 2.26 8.39
N PHE A 495 -3.42 1.43 8.40
CA PHE A 495 -3.43 0.10 7.78
C PHE A 495 -4.38 0.11 6.59
N VAL A 496 -3.83 0.32 5.41
CA VAL A 496 -4.63 0.43 4.18
C VAL A 496 -4.82 -0.95 3.57
N ASN A 497 -6.08 -1.35 3.42
CA ASN A 497 -6.46 -2.59 2.77
C ASN A 497 -6.97 -2.28 1.36
N ARG A 498 -6.07 -2.29 0.40
CA ARG A 498 -6.39 -2.21 -1.02
C ARG A 498 -6.19 -3.57 -1.66
N ALA A 499 -7.26 -4.22 -2.03
CA ALA A 499 -7.18 -5.39 -2.89
C ALA A 499 -7.14 -4.95 -4.37
N PRO A 500 -6.32 -5.60 -5.22
CA PRO A 500 -6.38 -5.36 -6.63
C PRO A 500 -7.74 -5.76 -7.19
N TRP A 501 -8.13 -5.14 -8.30
CA TRP A 501 -9.34 -5.50 -9.02
C TRP A 501 -9.30 -6.97 -9.46
N SER A 502 -10.41 -7.68 -9.27
CA SER A 502 -10.66 -8.95 -9.92
C SER A 502 -11.63 -8.76 -11.07
N LYS A 503 -11.23 -9.19 -12.24
CA LYS A 503 -12.11 -9.28 -13.41
C LYS A 503 -12.87 -10.60 -13.31
N ILE A 504 -14.18 -10.52 -13.21
CA ILE A 504 -15.08 -11.68 -13.24
C ILE A 504 -15.72 -11.71 -14.61
N SER A 505 -15.27 -12.61 -15.45
CA SER A 505 -15.85 -12.82 -16.79
C SER A 505 -16.80 -14.01 -16.74
N PRO A 506 -17.95 -13.95 -17.40
CA PRO A 506 -18.85 -15.09 -17.50
C PRO A 506 -18.16 -16.28 -18.19
N PRO A 507 -18.58 -17.53 -17.92
CA PRO A 507 -18.06 -18.68 -18.63
C PRO A 507 -18.23 -18.54 -20.15
N PRO A 508 -17.32 -19.11 -20.97
CA PRO A 508 -17.38 -18.95 -22.42
C PRO A 508 -18.71 -19.39 -23.07
N GLU A 509 -19.37 -20.38 -22.49
CA GLU A 509 -20.67 -20.89 -22.94
C GLU A 509 -21.83 -19.92 -22.73
N GLU A 510 -21.75 -19.07 -21.71
CA GLU A 510 -22.76 -18.03 -21.41
C GLU A 510 -22.44 -16.72 -22.13
N ALA A 511 -21.16 -16.42 -22.35
CA ALA A 511 -20.73 -15.24 -23.12
C ALA A 511 -21.22 -15.24 -24.58
N ALA A 512 -21.49 -16.42 -25.16
CA ALA A 512 -22.05 -16.54 -26.49
C ALA A 512 -23.54 -16.15 -26.58
N LYS A 513 -24.25 -16.03 -25.46
CA LYS A 513 -25.70 -15.75 -25.44
C LYS A 513 -26.05 -14.30 -25.12
N SER A 514 -25.14 -13.50 -24.57
CA SER A 514 -25.39 -12.07 -24.33
C SER A 514 -24.14 -11.25 -24.65
N ALA A 515 -24.11 -10.66 -25.83
CA ALA A 515 -23.03 -9.78 -26.29
C ALA A 515 -22.93 -8.44 -25.52
N SER A 516 -23.62 -8.28 -24.39
CA SER A 516 -23.71 -7.03 -23.65
C SER A 516 -23.15 -7.05 -22.23
N GLU A 517 -22.64 -8.18 -21.74
CA GLU A 517 -22.14 -8.25 -20.37
C GLU A 517 -20.64 -7.92 -20.30
N LEU A 518 -20.38 -6.67 -19.94
CA LEU A 518 -19.05 -6.21 -19.56
C LEU A 518 -18.54 -7.03 -18.36
N PRO A 519 -17.25 -7.39 -18.34
CA PRO A 519 -16.67 -8.08 -17.21
C PRO A 519 -16.85 -7.25 -15.94
N VAL A 520 -17.33 -7.88 -14.91
CA VAL A 520 -17.55 -7.22 -13.62
C VAL A 520 -16.22 -7.14 -12.89
N LEU A 521 -15.78 -5.92 -12.59
CA LEU A 521 -14.62 -5.68 -11.74
C LEU A 521 -15.04 -5.67 -10.27
N ARG A 522 -14.30 -6.36 -9.42
CA ARG A 522 -14.57 -6.45 -7.99
C ARG A 522 -13.38 -6.07 -7.16
N TRP A 523 -13.64 -5.31 -6.12
CA TRP A 523 -12.69 -5.01 -5.06
C TRP A 523 -13.12 -5.71 -3.80
N GLN A 524 -12.20 -6.42 -3.20
CA GLN A 524 -12.51 -7.14 -1.98
C GLN A 524 -11.43 -6.82 -0.96
N PRO A 525 -11.75 -6.08 0.11
CA PRO A 525 -10.83 -5.91 1.20
C PRO A 525 -10.55 -7.28 1.81
N LEU A 526 -9.27 -7.70 1.75
CA LEU A 526 -8.83 -9.01 2.22
C LEU A 526 -8.27 -8.89 3.63
N SER A 527 -8.75 -9.73 4.54
CA SER A 527 -8.18 -9.90 5.87
C SER A 527 -7.25 -11.10 5.93
N GLN A 528 -6.25 -11.06 6.80
CA GLN A 528 -5.41 -12.24 7.03
C GLN A 528 -6.23 -13.35 7.72
N ALA A 529 -5.90 -14.61 7.41
CA ALA A 529 -6.59 -15.76 8.02
C ALA A 529 -6.28 -15.88 9.51
N GLY A 530 -7.32 -16.07 10.33
CA GLY A 530 -7.20 -16.41 11.76
C GLY A 530 -6.40 -15.40 12.58
N ALA A 531 -5.54 -15.90 13.48
CA ALA A 531 -4.73 -15.06 14.37
C ALA A 531 -3.75 -14.13 13.62
N ALA A 532 -3.37 -14.46 12.40
CA ALA A 532 -2.50 -13.62 11.58
C ALA A 532 -3.11 -12.24 11.26
N ASP A 533 -4.44 -12.08 11.35
CA ASP A 533 -5.08 -10.78 11.18
C ASP A 533 -4.69 -9.78 12.27
N ARG A 534 -4.32 -10.27 13.46
CA ARG A 534 -3.84 -9.44 14.60
C ARG A 534 -2.37 -9.05 14.49
N GLN A 535 -1.57 -9.76 13.66
CA GLN A 535 -0.11 -9.60 13.59
C GLN A 535 0.33 -8.14 13.46
N ARG A 536 -0.19 -7.43 12.45
CA ARG A 536 0.17 -6.04 12.16
C ARG A 536 -0.11 -5.08 13.32
N PHE A 537 -1.18 -5.32 14.06
CA PHE A 537 -1.58 -4.52 15.21
C PHE A 537 -0.70 -4.82 16.43
N ALA A 538 -0.45 -6.11 16.71
CA ALA A 538 0.41 -6.54 17.79
C ALA A 538 1.86 -6.06 17.60
N GLU A 539 2.42 -6.21 16.41
CA GLU A 539 3.75 -5.70 16.07
C GLU A 539 3.83 -4.17 16.18
N SER A 540 2.81 -3.44 15.69
CA SER A 540 2.75 -1.99 15.80
C SER A 540 2.68 -1.52 17.27
N LEU A 541 1.88 -2.21 18.11
CA LEU A 541 1.78 -1.91 19.53
C LEU A 541 3.09 -2.22 20.25
N ALA A 542 3.71 -3.35 19.95
CA ALA A 542 4.98 -3.76 20.55
C ALA A 542 6.12 -2.76 20.26
N HIS A 543 6.26 -2.37 19.00
CA HIS A 543 7.37 -1.53 18.57
C HIS A 543 7.17 -0.06 18.84
N TYR A 544 5.95 0.46 18.66
CA TYR A 544 5.69 1.90 18.59
C TYR A 544 4.81 2.44 19.72
N ASP A 545 4.31 1.61 20.62
CA ASP A 545 3.29 2.01 21.61
C ASP A 545 2.09 2.70 20.96
N THR A 546 1.60 2.11 19.86
CA THR A 546 0.58 2.72 19.00
C THR A 546 -0.69 3.03 19.78
N ARG A 547 -1.11 4.29 19.73
CA ARG A 547 -2.25 4.82 20.48
C ARG A 547 -3.52 4.87 19.66
N LEU A 548 -3.39 5.08 18.35
CA LEU A 548 -4.49 5.11 17.38
C LEU A 548 -4.17 4.21 16.20
N PHE A 549 -5.08 3.31 15.90
CA PHE A 549 -5.05 2.45 14.71
C PHE A 549 -6.16 2.89 13.76
N ALA A 550 -5.83 3.18 12.52
CA ALA A 550 -6.81 3.39 11.46
C ALA A 550 -6.66 2.27 10.45
N ASP A 551 -7.73 1.50 10.21
CA ASP A 551 -7.71 0.39 9.27
C ASP A 551 -8.90 0.44 8.32
N GLY A 552 -8.66 0.12 7.06
CA GLY A 552 -9.67 0.15 6.00
C GLY A 552 -9.07 0.42 4.64
N GLY A 553 -9.79 1.13 3.81
CA GLY A 553 -9.39 1.44 2.45
C GLY A 553 -10.56 1.98 1.64
N TRP A 554 -10.86 1.36 0.51
CA TRP A 554 -12.05 1.73 -0.26
C TRP A 554 -13.32 1.25 0.42
N LEU A 555 -13.30 0.06 0.99
CA LEU A 555 -14.34 -0.53 1.83
C LEU A 555 -13.70 -1.04 3.12
N LEU A 556 -14.49 -1.23 4.15
CA LEU A 556 -14.01 -1.87 5.37
C LEU A 556 -14.00 -3.40 5.20
N PRO A 557 -12.92 -4.07 5.64
CA PRO A 557 -12.93 -5.51 5.76
C PRO A 557 -13.87 -5.94 6.89
N THR A 558 -14.70 -6.94 6.64
CA THR A 558 -15.49 -7.57 7.69
C THR A 558 -14.70 -8.75 8.22
N SER A 559 -14.03 -8.58 9.35
CA SER A 559 -13.31 -9.63 10.07
C SER A 559 -13.43 -9.39 11.56
N SER A 560 -13.89 -10.39 12.29
CA SER A 560 -13.98 -10.37 13.75
C SER A 560 -12.70 -10.87 14.45
N ALA A 561 -11.71 -11.35 13.71
CA ALA A 561 -10.51 -11.93 14.31
C ALA A 561 -9.69 -10.94 15.15
N ALA A 562 -9.72 -9.66 14.80
CA ALA A 562 -9.04 -8.60 15.55
C ALA A 562 -9.92 -7.92 16.64
N ASP A 563 -11.20 -8.23 16.72
CA ASP A 563 -12.14 -7.50 17.60
C ASP A 563 -11.79 -7.66 19.09
N GLU A 564 -11.37 -8.85 19.51
CA GLU A 564 -10.96 -9.09 20.89
C GLU A 564 -9.71 -8.30 21.26
N PHE A 565 -8.74 -8.25 20.34
CA PHE A 565 -7.54 -7.44 20.51
C PHE A 565 -7.89 -5.96 20.73
N PHE A 566 -8.81 -5.41 19.93
CA PHE A 566 -9.20 -4.01 20.04
C PHE A 566 -10.12 -3.72 21.22
N ARG A 567 -10.97 -4.67 21.64
CA ARG A 567 -11.71 -4.56 22.89
C ARG A 567 -10.77 -4.49 24.10
N THR A 568 -9.74 -5.32 24.11
CA THR A 568 -8.70 -5.30 25.13
C THR A 568 -7.89 -4.00 25.09
N LEU A 569 -7.53 -3.51 23.90
CA LEU A 569 -6.82 -2.26 23.72
C LEU A 569 -7.61 -1.05 24.23
N ALA A 570 -8.92 -1.06 24.08
CA ALA A 570 -9.82 0.01 24.53
C ALA A 570 -9.86 0.18 26.07
N GLU A 571 -9.36 -0.77 26.85
CA GLU A 571 -9.19 -0.61 28.29
C GLU A 571 -8.00 0.30 28.66
N LEU A 572 -7.09 0.58 27.70
CA LEU A 572 -5.92 1.43 27.93
C LEU A 572 -6.24 2.91 27.73
N PRO A 573 -5.77 3.78 28.62
CA PRO A 573 -5.85 5.24 28.43
C PRO A 573 -4.95 5.67 27.27
N ASP A 574 -5.35 6.77 26.62
CA ASP A 574 -4.61 7.37 25.49
C ASP A 574 -3.41 8.22 26.00
N VAL A 575 -2.49 7.57 26.71
CA VAL A 575 -1.23 8.13 27.18
C VAL A 575 -0.05 7.31 26.67
N ARG A 576 1.15 7.85 26.78
CA ARG A 576 2.38 7.12 26.50
C ARG A 576 2.67 6.15 27.63
N PHE A 577 3.03 4.90 27.29
CA PHE A 577 3.45 3.89 28.26
C PHE A 577 4.97 3.73 28.23
N GLU A 578 5.55 3.57 29.42
CA GLU A 578 6.96 3.28 29.58
C GLU A 578 7.24 1.79 29.34
N THR A 579 8.31 1.50 28.61
CA THR A 579 8.73 0.11 28.36
C THR A 579 9.36 -0.45 29.62
N VAL A 580 8.91 -1.61 30.05
CA VAL A 580 9.53 -2.38 31.13
C VAL A 580 10.54 -3.35 30.49
N SER A 581 11.80 -3.26 30.91
CA SER A 581 12.84 -4.18 30.46
C SER A 581 12.92 -5.38 31.39
N PRO A 582 12.90 -6.62 30.89
CA PRO A 582 13.05 -7.78 31.72
C PRO A 582 14.48 -7.87 32.28
N SER A 583 14.65 -8.45 33.45
CA SER A 583 15.96 -8.67 34.07
C SER A 583 16.91 -9.49 33.21
N SER A 584 16.37 -10.34 32.31
CA SER A 584 17.11 -11.13 31.31
C SER A 584 17.63 -10.32 30.12
N GLY A 585 17.30 -9.03 30.02
CA GLY A 585 17.70 -8.11 28.97
C GLY A 585 16.84 -8.14 27.71
N LYS A 586 16.47 -9.29 27.17
CA LYS A 586 15.61 -9.44 25.98
C LYS A 586 14.46 -10.41 26.26
N SER A 587 13.35 -10.26 25.54
CA SER A 587 12.17 -11.10 25.69
C SER A 587 11.40 -11.24 24.38
N LEU A 588 10.65 -12.32 24.18
CA LEU A 588 9.67 -12.50 23.11
C LEU A 588 8.43 -11.64 23.31
N LEU A 589 8.19 -11.19 24.54
CA LEU A 589 7.05 -10.39 24.95
C LEU A 589 7.45 -8.92 25.12
N THR A 590 6.60 -7.99 24.75
CA THR A 590 6.73 -6.59 25.11
C THR A 590 5.80 -6.24 26.24
N ALA A 591 6.33 -5.67 27.31
CA ALA A 591 5.59 -5.17 28.46
C ALA A 591 5.78 -3.66 28.61
N ARG A 592 4.69 -2.94 28.91
CA ARG A 592 4.72 -1.50 29.15
C ARG A 592 3.75 -1.12 30.27
N GLN A 593 4.02 -0.03 30.95
CA GLN A 593 3.18 0.46 32.04
C GLN A 593 3.03 1.97 32.03
N ALA A 594 1.94 2.45 32.62
CA ALA A 594 1.67 3.87 32.82
C ALA A 594 0.80 4.09 34.07
N ARG A 595 0.89 5.29 34.67
CA ARG A 595 0.01 5.74 35.72
C ARG A 595 -0.82 6.92 35.24
N VAL A 596 -2.12 6.89 35.50
CA VAL A 596 -3.04 7.98 35.17
C VAL A 596 -3.91 8.29 36.41
N GLY A 597 -3.64 9.42 37.02
CA GLY A 597 -4.21 9.74 38.33
C GLY A 597 -3.81 8.71 39.39
N ASN A 598 -4.78 8.11 40.04
CA ASN A 598 -4.58 7.06 41.04
C ASN A 598 -4.68 5.63 40.51
N ARG A 599 -4.67 5.47 39.19
CA ARG A 599 -4.77 4.16 38.54
C ARG A 599 -3.45 3.78 37.85
N TRP A 600 -3.10 2.53 38.04
CA TRP A 600 -2.00 1.89 37.36
C TRP A 600 -2.54 1.02 36.21
N TYR A 601 -1.87 1.06 35.06
CA TYR A 601 -2.14 0.25 33.89
C TYR A 601 -0.85 -0.38 33.39
N SER A 602 -0.94 -1.62 32.96
CA SER A 602 0.13 -2.29 32.21
C SER A 602 -0.47 -3.08 31.07
N TYR A 603 0.26 -3.24 29.99
CA TYR A 603 -0.10 -4.16 28.94
C TYR A 603 1.07 -5.04 28.51
N LEU A 604 0.72 -6.22 28.07
CA LEU A 604 1.61 -7.26 27.61
C LEU A 604 1.15 -7.63 26.20
N VAL A 605 2.02 -7.49 25.21
CA VAL A 605 1.71 -7.86 23.84
C VAL A 605 2.69 -8.90 23.32
N ASN A 606 2.15 -9.96 22.74
CA ASN A 606 2.89 -10.99 22.06
C ASN A 606 3.02 -10.67 20.56
N PRO A 607 4.16 -10.17 20.04
CA PRO A 607 4.33 -9.87 18.61
C PRO A 607 4.70 -11.11 17.77
N SER A 608 4.67 -12.31 18.37
CA SER A 608 5.09 -13.54 17.71
C SER A 608 3.90 -14.43 17.32
N PRO A 609 4.06 -15.34 16.34
CA PRO A 609 3.02 -16.28 15.97
C PRO A 609 2.89 -17.49 16.92
N TRP A 610 3.59 -17.45 18.04
CA TRP A 610 3.63 -18.57 19.00
C TRP A 610 2.79 -18.26 20.23
N GLN A 611 2.24 -19.29 20.84
CA GLN A 611 1.70 -19.20 22.19
C GLN A 611 2.85 -19.01 23.19
N LEU A 612 2.73 -18.04 24.08
CA LEU A 612 3.72 -17.75 25.10
C LEU A 612 3.16 -18.01 26.49
N ARG A 613 3.96 -18.64 27.34
CA ARG A 613 3.71 -18.69 28.77
C ARG A 613 4.57 -17.62 29.45
N ALA A 614 3.93 -16.67 30.12
CA ALA A 614 4.59 -15.54 30.76
C ALA A 614 4.41 -15.60 32.28
N GLU A 615 5.50 -15.32 33.01
CA GLU A 615 5.50 -15.04 34.44
C GLU A 615 5.83 -13.56 34.65
N ILE A 616 4.99 -12.87 35.41
CA ILE A 616 5.05 -11.43 35.64
C ILE A 616 5.17 -11.16 37.12
N THR A 617 6.15 -10.37 37.52
CA THR A 617 6.40 -9.99 38.92
C THR A 617 5.97 -8.55 39.18
N LEU A 618 4.99 -8.36 40.04
CA LEU A 618 4.51 -7.06 40.51
C LEU A 618 5.15 -6.69 41.86
N SER A 619 5.34 -5.37 42.11
CA SER A 619 6.11 -4.83 43.25
C SER A 619 5.53 -5.13 44.63
N SER A 620 4.24 -5.40 44.71
CA SER A 620 3.56 -5.74 45.96
C SER A 620 2.23 -6.39 45.67
N PRO A 621 1.62 -7.12 46.62
CA PRO A 621 0.22 -7.50 46.50
C PRO A 621 -0.61 -6.24 46.29
N PRO A 622 -1.43 -6.12 45.26
CA PRO A 622 -2.22 -4.92 45.03
C PRO A 622 -3.18 -4.69 46.18
N ALA A 623 -3.14 -3.50 46.76
CA ALA A 623 -4.07 -3.07 47.80
C ALA A 623 -5.53 -2.97 47.32
N ALA A 624 -5.70 -2.90 46.01
CA ALA A 624 -6.99 -2.89 45.32
C ALA A 624 -7.06 -4.06 44.31
N PRO A 625 -8.26 -4.50 43.87
CA PRO A 625 -8.41 -5.59 42.92
C PRO A 625 -7.61 -5.35 41.66
N LEU A 626 -6.89 -6.37 41.23
CA LEU A 626 -6.20 -6.42 39.94
C LEU A 626 -7.18 -6.97 38.89
N ARG A 627 -7.46 -6.17 37.87
CA ARG A 627 -8.26 -6.59 36.72
C ARG A 627 -7.34 -7.05 35.60
N ILE A 628 -7.65 -8.17 35.01
CA ILE A 628 -6.95 -8.75 33.84
C ILE A 628 -7.97 -8.82 32.69
N THR A 629 -7.58 -8.31 31.53
CA THR A 629 -8.43 -8.30 30.31
C THR A 629 -7.63 -8.89 29.15
N PRO A 630 -8.18 -9.85 28.38
CA PRO A 630 -9.50 -10.48 28.53
C PRO A 630 -9.60 -11.41 29.75
N GLU A 631 -10.77 -11.46 30.37
CA GLU A 631 -11.02 -12.29 31.57
C GLU A 631 -10.94 -13.80 31.29
N THR A 632 -10.96 -14.19 30.02
CA THR A 632 -10.86 -15.58 29.55
C THR A 632 -9.45 -16.17 29.67
N ILE A 633 -8.44 -15.35 29.96
CA ILE A 633 -7.05 -15.81 30.02
C ILE A 633 -6.82 -16.62 31.31
N PRO A 634 -6.37 -17.87 31.20
CA PRO A 634 -5.97 -18.65 32.35
C PRO A 634 -4.86 -17.95 33.11
N THR A 635 -5.11 -17.65 34.38
CA THR A 635 -4.18 -16.91 35.23
C THR A 635 -4.00 -17.62 36.55
N GLU A 636 -2.77 -17.96 36.88
CA GLU A 636 -2.39 -18.40 38.20
C GLU A 636 -1.72 -17.26 38.96
N ARG A 637 -2.19 -16.98 40.16
CA ARG A 637 -1.64 -15.93 41.04
C ARG A 637 -0.98 -16.55 42.26
N ARG A 638 0.23 -16.09 42.56
CA ARG A 638 0.97 -16.44 43.78
C ARG A 638 1.46 -15.17 44.48
N ASP A 639 0.98 -14.95 45.66
CA ASP A 639 1.44 -13.84 46.51
C ASP A 639 2.53 -14.34 47.48
N ALA A 640 3.70 -13.72 47.44
CA ALA A 640 4.86 -14.07 48.26
C ALA A 640 5.53 -12.81 48.84
N ASN A 641 5.57 -12.67 50.15
CA ASN A 641 6.26 -11.63 50.96
C ASN A 641 6.03 -10.16 50.53
N ALA A 642 6.51 -9.71 49.45
CA ALA A 642 6.38 -8.33 48.99
C ALA A 642 6.11 -8.27 47.46
N GLU A 643 5.83 -9.39 46.85
CA GLU A 643 5.66 -9.50 45.38
C GLU A 643 4.46 -10.37 45.05
N THR A 644 3.81 -10.05 43.94
CA THR A 644 2.81 -10.92 43.33
C THR A 644 3.35 -11.45 42.04
N VAL A 645 3.35 -12.77 41.85
CA VAL A 645 3.71 -13.42 40.61
C VAL A 645 2.45 -13.91 39.90
N LEU A 646 2.27 -13.51 38.66
CA LEU A 646 1.19 -13.94 37.79
C LEU A 646 1.74 -14.83 36.66
N SER A 647 1.17 -16.01 36.51
CA SER A 647 1.44 -16.87 35.34
C SER A 647 0.27 -16.75 34.36
N LEU A 648 0.57 -16.35 33.11
CA LEU A 648 -0.41 -16.07 32.05
C LEU A 648 -0.05 -16.84 30.78
N GLU A 649 -1.06 -17.24 30.01
CA GLU A 649 -0.87 -17.75 28.66
C GLU A 649 -1.33 -16.69 27.64
N LEU A 650 -0.42 -16.29 26.74
CA LEU A 650 -0.70 -15.33 25.67
C LEU A 650 -0.81 -16.05 24.32
N GLU A 651 -1.92 -15.84 23.65
CA GLU A 651 -2.12 -16.36 22.30
C GLU A 651 -1.14 -15.74 21.29
N PRO A 652 -0.97 -16.35 20.12
CA PRO A 652 -0.29 -15.71 18.99
C PRO A 652 -0.86 -14.32 18.69
N PHE A 653 0.01 -13.34 18.63
CA PHE A 653 -0.38 -11.92 18.39
C PHE A 653 -1.42 -11.38 19.40
N GLY A 654 -1.43 -11.93 20.61
CA GLY A 654 -2.38 -11.58 21.66
C GLY A 654 -1.96 -10.36 22.48
N LEU A 655 -2.93 -9.74 23.12
CA LEU A 655 -2.80 -8.60 24.00
C LEU A 655 -3.46 -8.88 25.34
N VAL A 656 -2.78 -8.56 26.44
CA VAL A 656 -3.32 -8.62 27.81
C VAL A 656 -3.14 -7.27 28.45
N VAL A 657 -4.17 -6.79 29.12
CA VAL A 657 -4.16 -5.55 29.90
C VAL A 657 -4.36 -5.86 31.36
N LEU A 658 -3.50 -5.28 32.20
CA LEU A 658 -3.59 -5.30 33.65
C LEU A 658 -3.94 -3.90 34.14
N SER A 659 -4.88 -3.79 35.08
CA SER A 659 -5.22 -2.49 35.66
C SER A 659 -5.59 -2.64 37.12
N SER A 660 -5.26 -1.61 37.90
CA SER A 660 -5.61 -1.52 39.35
C SER A 660 -5.83 -0.06 39.72
N THR A 661 -6.62 0.17 40.75
CA THR A 661 -6.76 1.49 41.41
C THR A 661 -5.66 1.75 42.47
N SER A 662 -4.69 0.82 42.58
CA SER A 662 -3.52 1.01 43.44
C SER A 662 -2.45 1.80 42.69
N SER A 663 -2.09 3.00 43.15
CA SER A 663 -1.03 3.83 42.55
C SER A 663 0.37 3.27 42.76
N ASP A 664 0.55 2.41 43.75
CA ASP A 664 1.87 1.94 44.22
C ASP A 664 2.29 0.62 43.53
N LEU A 665 1.40 0.13 42.71
CA LEU A 665 1.69 -1.09 41.93
C LEU A 665 2.66 -0.78 40.82
N ASP A 666 3.62 -1.70 40.58
CA ASP A 666 4.64 -1.56 39.57
C ASP A 666 4.96 -2.94 38.96
N LEU A 667 5.08 -3.01 37.65
CA LEU A 667 5.57 -4.21 36.97
C LEU A 667 7.10 -4.16 37.00
N ARG A 668 7.71 -5.02 37.80
CA ARG A 668 9.16 -5.02 38.04
C ARG A 668 9.94 -5.90 37.10
N ASP A 669 9.44 -7.08 36.84
CA ASP A 669 10.11 -8.06 35.97
C ASP A 669 9.09 -8.96 35.27
N PHE A 670 9.50 -9.55 34.18
CA PHE A 670 8.73 -10.58 33.48
C PHE A 670 9.63 -11.54 32.74
N ARG A 671 9.17 -12.79 32.63
CA ARG A 671 9.82 -13.83 31.85
C ARG A 671 8.78 -14.49 30.96
N CYS A 672 9.18 -14.94 29.77
CA CYS A 672 8.29 -15.67 28.91
C CYS A 672 9.01 -16.81 28.21
N GLN A 673 8.25 -17.82 27.84
CA GLN A 673 8.74 -19.02 27.17
C GLN A 673 7.77 -19.41 26.05
N ALA A 674 8.34 -19.81 24.91
CA ALA A 674 7.64 -20.49 23.82
C ALA A 674 7.99 -21.99 23.85
N ALA A 675 7.21 -22.80 23.16
CA ALA A 675 7.51 -24.23 23.01
C ALA A 675 8.86 -24.44 22.28
N GLN A 676 9.65 -25.41 22.74
CA GLN A 676 10.96 -25.68 22.12
C GLN A 676 10.86 -26.13 20.65
N THR A 677 9.74 -26.72 20.27
CA THR A 677 9.42 -27.11 18.90
C THR A 677 9.50 -25.93 17.94
N GLU A 678 9.23 -24.68 18.38
CA GLU A 678 9.27 -23.46 17.57
C GLU A 678 10.71 -23.09 17.23
N GLY A 679 11.63 -23.20 18.19
CA GLY A 679 13.05 -23.02 17.94
C GLY A 679 13.62 -24.03 16.96
N GLU A 680 13.15 -25.28 17.03
CA GLU A 680 13.52 -26.32 16.06
C GLU A 680 12.97 -26.01 14.66
N ALA A 681 11.74 -25.49 14.57
CA ALA A 681 11.16 -25.06 13.32
C ALA A 681 11.98 -23.94 12.65
N LEU A 682 12.41 -22.92 13.43
CA LEU A 682 13.29 -21.86 12.93
C LEU A 682 14.64 -22.39 12.46
N ARG A 683 15.23 -23.37 13.18
CA ARG A 683 16.48 -24.00 12.74
C ARG A 683 16.32 -24.78 11.44
N ARG A 684 15.20 -25.52 11.28
CA ARG A 684 14.84 -26.21 10.03
C ARG A 684 14.66 -25.22 8.88
N LEU A 685 13.93 -24.13 9.13
CA LEU A 685 13.70 -23.07 8.15
C LEU A 685 15.03 -22.44 7.67
N ARG A 686 15.91 -22.06 8.62
CA ARG A 686 17.24 -21.51 8.29
C ARG A 686 18.08 -22.50 7.45
N ARG A 687 18.07 -23.79 7.77
CA ARG A 687 18.78 -24.80 6.98
C ARG A 687 18.22 -24.90 5.57
N ARG A 688 16.91 -24.92 5.44
CA ARG A 688 16.22 -24.93 4.13
C ARG A 688 16.64 -23.70 3.28
N TRP A 689 16.72 -22.51 3.87
CA TRP A 689 17.19 -21.33 3.16
C TRP A 689 18.66 -21.43 2.72
N GLN A 690 19.51 -22.02 3.52
CA GLN A 690 20.89 -22.27 3.15
C GLN A 690 21.00 -23.24 1.96
N GLU A 691 20.22 -24.28 1.94
CA GLU A 691 20.16 -25.24 0.81
C GLU A 691 19.62 -24.58 -0.46
N GLN A 692 18.58 -23.76 -0.35
CA GLN A 692 18.01 -23.04 -1.48
C GLN A 692 18.95 -21.95 -2.03
N LEU A 693 19.68 -21.27 -1.18
CA LEU A 693 20.67 -20.30 -1.60
C LEU A 693 21.79 -20.95 -2.40
N VAL A 694 22.27 -22.13 -1.99
CA VAL A 694 23.25 -22.89 -2.75
C VAL A 694 22.70 -23.27 -4.13
N ALA A 695 21.45 -23.72 -4.20
CA ALA A 695 20.81 -24.03 -5.48
C ALA A 695 20.62 -22.79 -6.38
N ALA A 696 20.34 -21.62 -5.78
CA ALA A 696 20.12 -20.37 -6.50
C ALA A 696 21.43 -19.66 -6.92
N SER A 697 22.58 -20.05 -6.40
CA SER A 697 23.87 -19.43 -6.71
C SER A 697 24.38 -19.70 -8.14
N THR A 698 23.81 -20.69 -8.83
CA THR A 698 24.11 -20.98 -10.22
C THR A 698 22.96 -20.49 -11.09
N PRO A 699 23.13 -19.37 -11.83
CA PRO A 699 22.07 -18.86 -12.68
C PRO A 699 21.80 -19.86 -13.82
N ARG A 700 20.52 -20.07 -14.09
CA ARG A 700 20.08 -20.91 -15.21
C ARG A 700 19.36 -20.03 -16.22
N ALA A 701 19.87 -19.97 -17.45
CA ALA A 701 19.24 -19.22 -18.51
C ALA A 701 17.83 -19.74 -18.79
N TRP A 702 16.93 -18.81 -18.98
CA TRP A 702 15.54 -19.06 -19.35
C TRP A 702 15.45 -19.11 -20.89
N ASN A 703 15.48 -20.30 -21.47
CA ASN A 703 15.59 -20.53 -22.92
C ASN A 703 14.28 -20.21 -23.64
N VAL A 704 13.85 -18.96 -23.60
CA VAL A 704 12.64 -18.47 -24.26
C VAL A 704 12.93 -17.54 -25.45
N LEU A 705 14.16 -17.10 -25.60
CA LEU A 705 14.60 -16.27 -26.72
C LEU A 705 14.79 -17.11 -27.98
N ARG A 706 14.36 -16.59 -29.12
CA ARG A 706 14.73 -17.09 -30.44
C ARG A 706 16.05 -16.42 -30.86
N ASN A 707 16.97 -17.22 -31.36
CA ASN A 707 18.28 -16.76 -31.81
C ASN A 707 19.04 -15.89 -30.78
N PRO A 708 19.29 -16.39 -29.56
CA PRO A 708 20.00 -15.66 -28.52
C PRO A 708 21.47 -15.37 -28.89
N GLU A 709 22.07 -16.19 -29.73
CA GLU A 709 23.46 -16.08 -30.22
C GLU A 709 23.58 -15.18 -31.46
N CYS A 710 22.52 -14.49 -31.86
CA CYS A 710 22.52 -13.58 -33.01
C CYS A 710 23.11 -14.17 -34.30
N ASN A 711 22.87 -15.46 -34.53
CA ASN A 711 23.37 -16.16 -35.71
C ASN A 711 22.62 -15.75 -36.99
N PRO A 712 23.26 -15.84 -38.18
CA PRO A 712 22.60 -15.63 -39.45
C PRO A 712 21.40 -16.57 -39.61
N ALA A 713 20.25 -16.03 -40.01
CA ALA A 713 19.02 -16.78 -40.24
C ALA A 713 18.39 -16.31 -41.53
N ALA A 714 17.51 -17.15 -42.14
CA ALA A 714 16.73 -16.76 -43.29
C ALA A 714 15.87 -15.53 -43.01
N GLU A 715 15.52 -14.77 -44.02
CA GLU A 715 14.69 -13.57 -43.90
C GLU A 715 13.36 -13.94 -43.24
N GLY A 716 13.04 -13.28 -42.11
CA GLY A 716 11.87 -13.59 -41.24
C GLY A 716 12.13 -14.59 -40.09
N GLU A 717 13.26 -15.30 -40.08
CA GLU A 717 13.61 -16.27 -39.04
C GLU A 717 14.64 -15.73 -38.02
N LEU A 718 15.07 -14.47 -38.15
CA LEU A 718 16.09 -13.85 -37.30
C LEU A 718 15.75 -13.93 -35.79
N GLY A 719 14.47 -14.04 -35.43
CA GLY A 719 14.03 -14.06 -34.05
C GLY A 719 13.97 -12.67 -33.38
N TRP A 720 14.50 -11.67 -34.06
CA TRP A 720 14.51 -10.28 -33.64
C TRP A 720 13.75 -9.42 -34.64
N ARG A 721 12.84 -8.57 -34.15
CA ARG A 721 12.06 -7.64 -34.96
C ARG A 721 12.73 -6.26 -34.98
N TYR A 722 12.73 -5.61 -36.14
CA TYR A 722 13.18 -4.24 -36.33
C TYR A 722 12.38 -3.59 -37.46
N ASP A 723 12.32 -2.27 -37.51
CA ASP A 723 11.67 -1.55 -38.61
C ASP A 723 12.71 -1.26 -39.70
N SER A 724 12.51 -1.81 -40.87
CA SER A 724 13.38 -1.58 -42.03
C SER A 724 13.36 -0.12 -42.53
N ARG A 725 12.43 0.70 -42.08
CA ARG A 725 12.31 2.15 -42.44
C ARG A 725 13.07 3.05 -41.48
N GLN A 726 13.62 2.52 -40.40
CA GLN A 726 14.43 3.32 -39.44
C GLN A 726 15.69 3.85 -40.11
N ARG A 727 16.17 5.05 -39.70
CA ARG A 727 17.41 5.62 -40.19
C ARG A 727 18.63 4.96 -39.54
N GLY A 728 19.00 3.78 -40.05
CA GLY A 728 20.12 3.00 -39.54
C GLY A 728 20.14 1.58 -40.11
N GLU A 729 21.13 0.84 -39.72
CA GLU A 729 21.41 -0.51 -40.17
C GLU A 729 21.26 -1.49 -39.01
N VAL A 730 20.58 -2.61 -39.29
CA VAL A 730 20.51 -3.76 -38.38
C VAL A 730 20.90 -4.97 -39.22
N THR A 731 22.06 -5.51 -38.97
CA THR A 731 22.59 -6.65 -39.77
C THR A 731 23.26 -7.65 -38.83
N VAL A 732 23.29 -8.93 -39.26
CA VAL A 732 24.13 -9.96 -38.67
C VAL A 732 25.36 -10.11 -39.53
N GLN A 733 26.52 -9.90 -38.94
CA GLN A 733 27.80 -9.91 -39.63
C GLN A 733 28.79 -10.84 -38.94
N PRO A 734 29.82 -11.35 -39.64
CA PRO A 734 30.92 -12.05 -39.00
C PRO A 734 31.54 -11.20 -37.90
N ASP A 735 31.75 -11.78 -36.74
CA ASP A 735 32.42 -11.11 -35.64
C ASP A 735 33.85 -10.72 -36.01
N PRO A 736 34.23 -9.44 -35.99
CA PRO A 736 35.55 -9.03 -36.39
C PRO A 736 36.67 -9.45 -35.41
N VAL A 737 36.34 -9.97 -34.24
CA VAL A 737 37.25 -10.33 -33.15
C VAL A 737 37.29 -11.83 -32.89
N ARG A 738 36.14 -12.52 -33.01
CA ARG A 738 36.02 -13.95 -32.74
C ARG A 738 35.88 -14.73 -34.06
N GLU A 739 36.85 -15.55 -34.36
CA GLU A 739 36.82 -16.40 -35.57
C GLU A 739 35.65 -17.36 -35.53
N ASN A 740 34.97 -17.54 -36.69
CA ASN A 740 33.83 -18.43 -36.89
C ASN A 740 32.59 -18.08 -36.04
N ASN A 741 32.48 -16.84 -35.54
CA ASN A 741 31.32 -16.33 -34.85
C ASN A 741 30.60 -15.24 -35.66
N SER A 742 29.32 -15.04 -35.44
CA SER A 742 28.55 -13.93 -35.98
C SER A 742 27.97 -13.11 -34.86
N ALA A 743 27.77 -11.83 -35.07
CA ALA A 743 27.15 -10.92 -34.11
C ALA A 743 26.23 -9.95 -34.81
N MET A 744 25.29 -9.40 -34.07
CA MET A 744 24.36 -8.39 -34.55
C MET A 744 25.02 -7.02 -34.49
N TYR A 745 25.03 -6.31 -35.59
CA TYR A 745 25.54 -4.95 -35.72
C TYR A 745 24.39 -3.96 -35.85
N LEU A 746 24.31 -2.98 -34.96
CA LEU A 746 23.36 -1.87 -34.97
C LEU A 746 24.13 -0.57 -35.21
N ARG A 747 23.72 0.21 -36.23
CA ARG A 747 24.28 1.52 -36.52
C ARG A 747 23.16 2.54 -36.75
N SER A 748 23.33 3.71 -36.16
CA SER A 748 22.44 4.86 -36.35
C SER A 748 23.21 6.08 -36.81
N GLU A 749 22.65 6.82 -37.76
CA GLU A 749 23.19 8.07 -38.31
C GLU A 749 22.59 9.31 -37.68
N GLY A 750 21.80 9.18 -36.56
CA GLY A 750 21.21 10.33 -35.86
C GLY A 750 19.73 10.20 -35.55
N GLY A 751 19.17 9.00 -35.66
CA GLY A 751 17.82 8.66 -35.21
C GLY A 751 17.81 7.56 -34.17
N THR A 752 16.65 7.03 -33.85
CA THR A 752 16.53 5.84 -33.02
C THR A 752 16.52 4.59 -33.90
N VAL A 753 17.44 3.66 -33.61
CA VAL A 753 17.46 2.31 -34.18
C VAL A 753 17.15 1.34 -33.07
N TRP A 754 16.14 0.51 -33.24
CA TRP A 754 15.70 -0.43 -32.22
C TRP A 754 15.54 -1.85 -32.77
N ILE A 755 15.72 -2.81 -31.88
CA ILE A 755 15.39 -4.22 -32.12
C ILE A 755 14.59 -4.76 -30.93
N ARG A 756 13.71 -5.72 -31.19
CA ARG A 756 12.87 -6.40 -30.19
C ARG A 756 12.94 -7.90 -30.35
N SER A 757 12.99 -8.61 -29.24
CA SER A 757 12.91 -10.07 -29.22
C SER A 757 11.53 -10.58 -29.66
N ASN A 758 11.41 -11.89 -29.84
CA ASN A 758 10.09 -12.54 -29.77
C ASN A 758 9.39 -12.25 -28.44
N GLU A 759 8.09 -12.50 -28.41
CA GLU A 759 7.32 -12.43 -27.16
C GLU A 759 7.78 -13.49 -26.17
N LEU A 760 7.95 -13.08 -24.93
CA LEU A 760 8.30 -13.89 -23.78
C LEU A 760 7.13 -13.88 -22.80
N PRO A 761 6.84 -14.96 -22.07
CA PRO A 761 5.91 -14.88 -20.96
C PRO A 761 6.49 -13.96 -19.88
N VAL A 762 5.65 -13.19 -19.19
CA VAL A 762 6.09 -12.40 -18.03
C VAL A 762 6.44 -13.37 -16.91
N PRO A 763 7.69 -13.32 -16.36
CA PRO A 763 8.09 -14.25 -15.29
C PRO A 763 7.25 -14.06 -14.03
N GLU A 764 6.76 -15.15 -13.44
CA GLU A 764 5.99 -15.11 -12.18
C GLU A 764 6.75 -14.46 -11.02
N THR A 765 8.07 -14.48 -11.07
CA THR A 765 8.94 -13.78 -10.11
C THR A 765 8.73 -12.27 -10.12
N GLY A 766 8.16 -11.70 -11.19
CA GLY A 766 8.14 -10.28 -11.45
C GLY A 766 9.54 -9.68 -11.64
N ARG A 767 10.55 -10.52 -11.85
CA ARG A 767 11.95 -10.14 -12.06
C ARG A 767 12.44 -10.75 -13.36
N LEU A 768 13.18 -9.95 -14.14
CA LEU A 768 13.91 -10.44 -15.32
C LEU A 768 15.30 -9.83 -15.32
N SER A 769 16.31 -10.66 -15.50
CA SER A 769 17.68 -10.24 -15.74
C SER A 769 18.03 -10.49 -17.19
N ILE A 770 18.63 -9.50 -17.83
CA ILE A 770 19.11 -9.59 -19.22
C ILE A 770 20.63 -9.55 -19.17
N SER A 771 21.25 -10.58 -19.70
CA SER A 771 22.69 -10.62 -19.94
C SER A 771 22.94 -10.47 -21.43
N VAL A 772 23.85 -9.61 -21.82
CA VAL A 772 24.23 -9.36 -23.22
C VAL A 772 25.71 -9.04 -23.31
N TRP A 773 26.35 -9.53 -24.36
CA TRP A 773 27.70 -9.12 -24.68
C TRP A 773 27.66 -7.95 -25.64
N LEU A 774 28.36 -6.88 -25.33
CA LEU A 774 28.45 -5.65 -26.13
C LEU A 774 29.92 -5.29 -26.39
N ARG A 775 30.18 -4.70 -27.58
CA ARG A 775 31.41 -4.03 -27.92
C ARG A 775 31.18 -2.89 -28.90
N ILE A 776 32.17 -2.00 -29.03
CA ILE A 776 32.23 -0.97 -30.07
C ILE A 776 33.53 -1.11 -30.83
N ASP A 777 33.59 -0.56 -32.05
CA ASP A 777 34.84 -0.50 -32.80
C ASP A 777 35.80 0.57 -32.23
N PRO A 778 37.12 0.43 -32.39
CA PRO A 778 38.10 1.28 -31.72
C PRO A 778 37.94 2.79 -31.94
N ASP A 779 37.50 3.19 -33.10
CA ASP A 779 37.37 4.60 -33.49
C ASP A 779 35.92 5.16 -33.31
N GLN A 780 35.04 4.41 -32.69
CA GLN A 780 33.65 4.82 -32.48
C GLN A 780 33.47 5.52 -31.15
N PRO A 781 32.66 6.63 -31.10
CA PRO A 781 32.25 7.22 -29.85
C PRO A 781 31.29 6.29 -29.08
N GLN A 782 31.20 6.52 -27.76
CA GLN A 782 30.24 5.80 -26.92
C GLN A 782 28.81 5.98 -27.43
N PRO A 783 28.10 4.94 -27.86
CA PRO A 783 26.76 5.05 -28.39
C PRO A 783 25.74 5.27 -27.27
N PRO A 784 24.63 5.97 -27.52
CA PRO A 784 23.55 6.16 -26.56
C PRO A 784 22.59 4.96 -26.57
N LEU A 785 22.96 3.88 -25.86
CA LEU A 785 22.19 2.63 -25.85
C LEU A 785 21.25 2.52 -24.66
N ARG A 786 20.03 1.99 -24.88
CA ARG A 786 19.11 1.48 -23.87
C ARG A 786 18.95 -0.02 -24.02
N ILE A 787 19.10 -0.75 -22.94
CA ILE A 787 18.65 -2.14 -22.82
C ILE A 787 17.26 -2.07 -22.20
N ALA A 788 16.22 -2.46 -22.94
CA ALA A 788 14.84 -2.20 -22.60
C ALA A 788 14.03 -3.48 -22.39
N ILE A 789 12.96 -3.38 -21.63
CA ILE A 789 11.89 -4.35 -21.53
C ILE A 789 10.55 -3.64 -21.67
N GLU A 790 9.67 -4.21 -22.46
CA GLU A 790 8.29 -3.76 -22.66
C GLU A 790 7.32 -4.90 -22.41
N ALA A 791 6.14 -4.60 -21.89
CA ALA A 791 5.11 -5.59 -21.66
C ALA A 791 3.73 -5.03 -22.07
N ASP A 792 2.88 -5.91 -22.58
CA ASP A 792 1.51 -5.60 -22.92
C ASP A 792 0.72 -5.47 -21.61
N ALA A 793 0.51 -4.24 -21.15
CA ALA A 793 -0.34 -3.91 -20.02
C ALA A 793 -1.56 -3.15 -20.54
N GLU A 794 -2.72 -3.37 -19.92
CA GLU A 794 -3.96 -2.71 -20.35
C GLU A 794 -3.86 -1.16 -20.28
N THR A 795 -3.11 -0.58 -19.35
CA THR A 795 -2.74 0.86 -19.24
C THR A 795 -2.14 1.13 -17.86
N PRO A 796 -1.04 1.90 -17.74
CA PRO A 796 -0.16 2.39 -18.82
C PRO A 796 0.71 1.27 -19.37
N GLU A 797 1.14 1.40 -20.63
CA GLU A 797 2.10 0.49 -21.24
C GLU A 797 3.36 0.41 -20.38
N TYR A 798 3.77 -0.81 -20.03
CA TYR A 798 4.97 -1.01 -19.25
C TYR A 798 6.19 -0.93 -20.17
N TYR A 799 7.06 0.06 -19.93
CA TYR A 799 8.34 0.20 -20.58
C TYR A 799 9.39 0.61 -19.55
N ARG A 800 10.46 -0.18 -19.44
CA ARG A 800 11.61 0.09 -18.57
C ARG A 800 12.90 -0.09 -19.35
N PHE A 801 13.93 0.66 -18.98
CA PHE A 801 15.22 0.53 -19.62
C PHE A 801 16.39 0.85 -18.66
N ALA A 802 17.53 0.23 -18.92
CA ALA A 802 18.81 0.62 -18.40
C ALA A 802 19.62 1.38 -19.46
N ARG A 803 20.38 2.36 -19.05
CA ARG A 803 21.20 3.19 -19.92
C ARG A 803 22.62 2.65 -19.99
N VAL A 804 23.20 2.60 -21.19
CA VAL A 804 24.57 2.11 -21.44
C VAL A 804 25.25 3.09 -22.40
N GLY A 805 26.57 3.13 -22.41
CA GLY A 805 27.36 3.99 -23.29
C GLY A 805 27.27 5.47 -22.89
N SER A 806 27.02 6.38 -23.81
CA SER A 806 26.97 7.82 -23.53
C SER A 806 25.80 8.25 -22.65
N LEU A 807 24.74 7.44 -22.56
CA LEU A 807 23.61 7.68 -21.66
C LEU A 807 23.90 7.29 -20.19
N ALA A 808 24.99 6.61 -19.95
CA ALA A 808 25.39 6.07 -18.66
C ALA A 808 26.05 7.07 -17.71
N ARG A 809 26.48 8.23 -18.20
CA ARG A 809 27.32 9.19 -17.47
C ARG A 809 26.72 9.75 -16.17
N GLU A 810 25.43 9.74 -15.99
CA GLU A 810 24.78 10.29 -14.80
C GLU A 810 24.66 9.29 -13.63
N ASP A 811 24.71 7.98 -13.92
CA ASP A 811 24.38 6.93 -12.94
C ASP A 811 25.58 6.05 -12.56
N GLY A 812 26.80 6.36 -13.02
CA GLY A 812 28.00 5.55 -12.75
C GLY A 812 28.04 4.21 -13.48
N SER A 813 27.18 4.00 -14.47
CA SER A 813 27.14 2.79 -15.26
C SER A 813 28.36 2.71 -16.22
N GLU A 814 28.74 1.49 -16.56
CA GLU A 814 29.95 1.23 -17.29
C GLU A 814 29.84 1.60 -18.77
N SER A 815 30.93 2.18 -19.31
CA SER A 815 31.06 2.41 -20.75
C SER A 815 31.28 1.09 -21.53
N ILE A 816 30.82 1.05 -22.78
CA ILE A 816 31.05 -0.10 -23.66
C ILE A 816 32.53 -0.07 -24.13
N SER A 817 33.23 -1.19 -23.99
CA SER A 817 34.62 -1.31 -24.40
C SER A 817 34.77 -1.73 -25.86
N THR A 818 35.95 -1.63 -26.39
CA THR A 818 36.31 -2.16 -27.71
C THR A 818 36.49 -3.69 -27.69
N GLU A 819 36.64 -4.26 -26.52
CA GLU A 819 36.64 -5.69 -26.27
C GLU A 819 35.20 -6.15 -25.89
N TRP A 820 34.88 -7.40 -26.21
CA TRP A 820 33.64 -7.98 -25.78
C TRP A 820 33.50 -7.99 -24.25
N LYS A 821 32.46 -7.31 -23.75
CA LYS A 821 32.15 -7.24 -22.34
C LYS A 821 30.71 -7.62 -22.07
N GLN A 822 30.47 -8.41 -21.03
CA GLN A 822 29.15 -8.80 -20.57
C GLN A 822 28.53 -7.68 -19.74
N PHE A 823 27.29 -7.33 -20.07
CA PHE A 823 26.45 -6.43 -19.32
C PHE A 823 25.24 -7.21 -18.77
N VAL A 824 24.93 -7.01 -17.51
CA VAL A 824 23.78 -7.62 -16.85
C VAL A 824 22.88 -6.51 -16.31
N VAL A 825 21.62 -6.57 -16.66
CA VAL A 825 20.61 -5.60 -16.24
C VAL A 825 19.46 -6.32 -15.55
N HIS A 826 18.99 -5.77 -14.45
CA HIS A 826 17.90 -6.34 -13.65
C HIS A 826 16.65 -5.45 -13.71
N PHE A 827 15.50 -6.06 -13.96
CA PHE A 827 14.18 -5.45 -13.88
C PHE A 827 13.37 -6.20 -12.83
N ASP A 828 12.97 -5.53 -11.75
CA ASP A 828 12.37 -6.16 -10.56
C ASP A 828 10.89 -5.78 -10.37
N ASP A 829 10.31 -5.01 -11.28
CA ASP A 829 8.97 -4.44 -11.18
C ASP A 829 8.01 -4.85 -12.30
N LEU A 830 8.23 -6.02 -12.90
CA LEU A 830 7.39 -6.49 -14.01
C LEU A 830 5.91 -6.62 -13.60
N PRO A 831 4.97 -6.25 -14.50
CA PRO A 831 3.55 -6.17 -14.19
C PRO A 831 2.86 -7.54 -14.32
N ILE A 832 3.22 -8.48 -13.45
CA ILE A 832 2.76 -9.90 -13.50
C ILE A 832 1.24 -10.11 -13.43
N HIS A 833 0.45 -9.10 -13.05
CA HIS A 833 -1.00 -9.23 -12.96
C HIS A 833 -1.75 -8.57 -14.12
N THR A 834 -1.07 -7.73 -14.87
CA THR A 834 -1.70 -6.95 -15.95
C THR A 834 -1.15 -7.28 -17.33
N ALA A 835 -0.01 -7.95 -17.40
CA ALA A 835 0.60 -8.38 -18.64
C ALA A 835 0.92 -9.88 -18.63
N GLU A 836 0.57 -10.57 -19.68
CA GLU A 836 0.91 -11.98 -19.88
C GLU A 836 2.23 -12.15 -20.64
N ARG A 837 2.59 -11.16 -21.46
CA ARG A 837 3.74 -11.20 -22.36
C ARG A 837 4.61 -9.97 -22.23
N CYS A 838 5.89 -10.15 -22.46
CA CYS A 838 6.86 -9.06 -22.53
C CYS A 838 7.83 -9.28 -23.70
N ARG A 839 8.59 -8.24 -24.06
CA ARG A 839 9.70 -8.30 -25.03
C ARG A 839 10.89 -7.58 -24.44
N ILE A 840 12.08 -8.07 -24.73
CA ILE A 840 13.30 -7.33 -24.48
C ILE A 840 13.75 -6.60 -25.75
N GLY A 841 14.45 -5.50 -25.58
CA GLY A 841 14.89 -4.69 -26.68
C GLY A 841 16.19 -3.95 -26.46
N PHE A 842 16.75 -3.49 -27.55
CA PHE A 842 17.93 -2.64 -27.58
C PHE A 842 17.63 -1.42 -28.43
N ASP A 843 17.72 -0.24 -27.84
CA ASP A 843 17.40 1.03 -28.48
C ASP A 843 18.66 1.90 -28.55
N LEU A 844 19.19 2.07 -29.75
CA LEU A 844 20.24 3.03 -30.04
C LEU A 844 19.60 4.41 -30.30
N MET A 845 19.76 5.32 -29.34
CA MET A 845 18.96 6.56 -29.26
C MET A 845 19.58 7.75 -30.01
N GLY A 846 20.65 7.56 -30.74
CA GLY A 846 21.35 8.61 -31.46
C GLY A 846 22.49 8.04 -32.32
N SER A 847 23.36 8.90 -32.86
CA SER A 847 24.46 8.48 -33.70
C SER A 847 25.43 7.55 -32.96
N GLY A 848 25.86 6.49 -33.65
CA GLY A 848 26.81 5.53 -33.15
C GLY A 848 26.55 4.12 -33.66
N ALA A 849 27.41 3.20 -33.31
CA ALA A 849 27.31 1.80 -33.67
C ALA A 849 27.68 0.88 -32.51
N ILE A 850 27.05 -0.26 -32.42
CA ILE A 850 27.36 -1.31 -31.44
C ILE A 850 27.34 -2.69 -32.08
N TRP A 851 28.10 -3.57 -31.50
CA TRP A 851 28.06 -5.01 -31.74
C TRP A 851 27.38 -5.66 -30.52
N LEU A 852 26.48 -6.61 -30.77
CA LEU A 852 25.66 -7.28 -29.77
C LEU A 852 25.68 -8.79 -30.05
N ASP A 853 25.89 -9.59 -29.01
CA ASP A 853 25.97 -11.04 -29.08
C ASP A 853 25.52 -11.68 -27.77
N ARG A 854 25.13 -12.95 -27.79
CA ARG A 854 24.82 -13.81 -26.64
C ARG A 854 23.85 -13.15 -25.67
N VAL A 855 22.63 -12.96 -26.11
CA VAL A 855 21.56 -12.44 -25.29
C VAL A 855 20.91 -13.55 -24.49
N GLU A 856 21.01 -13.51 -23.18
CA GLU A 856 20.41 -14.49 -22.30
C GLU A 856 19.46 -13.79 -21.32
N VAL A 857 18.36 -14.44 -20.98
CA VAL A 857 17.41 -13.95 -19.97
C VAL A 857 17.30 -14.93 -18.82
N PHE A 858 17.10 -14.36 -17.62
CA PHE A 858 17.00 -15.11 -16.38
C PHE A 858 15.85 -14.54 -15.54
N ASP A 859 14.98 -15.39 -15.04
CA ASP A 859 13.96 -15.00 -14.08
C ASP A 859 14.49 -15.03 -12.64
N ARG A 860 15.68 -15.64 -12.42
CA ARG A 860 16.38 -15.83 -11.14
C ARG A 860 17.88 -15.73 -11.33
N TRP A 861 18.40 -14.56 -11.09
CA TRP A 861 19.84 -14.33 -11.10
C TRP A 861 20.26 -13.68 -9.80
N PHE A 862 21.12 -14.33 -9.06
CA PHE A 862 21.83 -13.79 -7.91
C PHE A 862 23.33 -13.75 -8.25
N ASP A 863 23.89 -12.57 -8.29
CA ASP A 863 25.35 -12.43 -8.51
C ASP A 863 26.14 -12.80 -7.25
N GLN A 864 27.46 -12.67 -7.30
CA GLN A 864 28.32 -13.00 -6.16
C GLN A 864 28.06 -12.07 -4.96
N ASN A 865 27.75 -10.79 -5.18
CA ASN A 865 27.45 -9.84 -4.13
C ASN A 865 26.08 -10.14 -3.50
N ASP A 866 25.09 -10.45 -4.31
CA ASP A 866 23.76 -10.88 -3.86
C ASP A 866 23.88 -12.14 -2.99
N THR A 867 24.60 -13.13 -3.47
CA THR A 867 24.85 -14.40 -2.74
C THR A 867 25.58 -14.16 -1.42
N LYS A 868 26.56 -13.26 -1.41
CA LYS A 868 27.28 -12.86 -0.20
C LYS A 868 26.35 -12.15 0.79
N ALA A 869 25.52 -11.22 0.34
CA ALA A 869 24.56 -10.51 1.18
C ALA A 869 23.53 -11.47 1.80
N LEU A 870 22.95 -12.39 1.02
CA LEU A 870 22.05 -13.43 1.52
C LEU A 870 22.73 -14.37 2.51
N THR A 871 23.97 -14.74 2.26
CA THR A 871 24.77 -15.56 3.20
C THR A 871 25.00 -14.84 4.52
N GLN A 872 25.31 -13.54 4.49
CA GLN A 872 25.45 -12.72 5.69
C GLN A 872 24.15 -12.61 6.47
N LEU A 873 23.03 -12.42 5.78
CA LEU A 873 21.70 -12.38 6.38
C LEU A 873 21.36 -13.70 7.09
N LEU A 874 21.62 -14.84 6.46
CA LEU A 874 21.45 -16.17 7.06
C LEU A 874 22.44 -16.45 8.21
N ALA A 875 23.63 -15.90 8.13
CA ALA A 875 24.61 -16.01 9.21
C ALA A 875 24.17 -15.22 10.44
N ALA A 876 23.59 -14.02 10.26
CA ALA A 876 23.07 -13.18 11.34
C ALA A 876 21.93 -13.87 12.12
N ALA A 877 21.15 -14.77 11.48
CA ALA A 877 20.13 -15.55 12.15
C ALA A 877 20.69 -16.58 13.15
N GLY A 878 21.93 -17.01 12.98
CA GLY A 878 22.56 -18.05 13.82
C GLY A 878 22.66 -17.71 15.30
N PRO A 879 23.25 -16.58 15.69
CA PRO A 879 23.28 -16.13 17.08
C PRO A 879 21.90 -15.97 17.72
N LEU A 880 20.91 -15.51 16.98
CA LEU A 880 19.54 -15.30 17.46
C LEU A 880 18.81 -16.61 17.81
N LEU A 881 19.28 -17.77 17.31
CA LEU A 881 18.71 -19.08 17.61
C LEU A 881 19.28 -19.73 18.88
N ARG A 882 20.26 -19.12 19.54
CA ARG A 882 20.94 -19.70 20.72
C ARG A 882 20.01 -19.77 21.94
N ASP A 883 19.21 -18.73 22.13
CA ASP A 883 18.22 -18.67 23.17
C ASP A 883 16.86 -18.19 22.64
N GLN A 884 15.80 -18.37 23.44
CA GLN A 884 14.44 -18.01 23.01
C GLN A 884 14.25 -16.50 22.80
N THR A 885 15.00 -15.68 23.49
CA THR A 885 14.83 -14.22 23.44
C THR A 885 15.11 -13.62 22.07
N GLY A 886 15.95 -14.27 21.28
CA GLY A 886 16.27 -13.87 19.90
C GLY A 886 15.32 -14.45 18.83
N TRP A 887 14.41 -15.36 19.17
CA TRP A 887 13.63 -16.07 18.17
C TRP A 887 12.71 -15.18 17.34
N ASN A 888 12.11 -14.16 17.93
CA ASN A 888 11.24 -13.26 17.17
C ASN A 888 12.05 -12.41 16.18
N GLU A 889 13.22 -11.92 16.57
CA GLU A 889 14.13 -11.23 15.65
C GLU A 889 14.60 -12.18 14.55
N CYS A 890 14.94 -13.42 14.90
CA CYS A 890 15.31 -14.47 13.95
C CYS A 890 14.18 -14.74 12.95
N ARG A 891 12.93 -14.87 13.43
CA ARG A 891 11.75 -15.05 12.58
C ARG A 891 11.61 -13.91 11.59
N LEU A 892 11.66 -12.65 12.06
CA LEU A 892 11.54 -11.47 11.20
C LEU A 892 12.64 -11.44 10.15
N LEU A 893 13.85 -11.83 10.51
CA LEU A 893 14.98 -11.91 9.59
C LEU A 893 14.78 -13.02 8.55
N LEU A 894 14.35 -14.22 8.97
CA LEU A 894 14.07 -15.34 8.08
C LEU A 894 12.81 -15.13 7.23
N ASP A 895 11.93 -14.22 7.63
CA ASP A 895 10.73 -13.79 6.93
C ASP A 895 10.97 -12.54 6.05
N SER A 896 12.22 -12.13 5.85
CA SER A 896 12.60 -11.00 5.01
C SER A 896 12.24 -11.21 3.55
N TYR A 897 12.08 -10.11 2.79
CA TYR A 897 11.67 -10.14 1.39
C TYR A 897 12.47 -11.15 0.54
N TRP A 898 13.80 -11.11 0.63
CA TRP A 898 14.65 -11.96 -0.22
C TRP A 898 14.62 -13.44 0.17
N LEU A 899 14.46 -13.77 1.44
CA LEU A 899 14.32 -15.17 1.87
C LEU A 899 12.96 -15.73 1.48
N ARG A 900 11.90 -14.94 1.55
CA ARG A 900 10.59 -15.30 0.97
C ARG A 900 10.65 -15.47 -0.55
N PHE A 901 11.42 -14.64 -1.23
CA PHE A 901 11.67 -14.77 -2.66
C PHE A 901 12.34 -16.11 -2.99
N LEU A 902 13.38 -16.49 -2.25
CA LEU A 902 14.04 -17.79 -2.39
C LEU A 902 13.05 -18.95 -2.13
N GLU A 903 12.22 -18.84 -1.11
CA GLU A 903 11.21 -19.86 -0.81
C GLU A 903 10.27 -20.13 -1.98
N ARG A 904 9.75 -19.06 -2.52
CA ARG A 904 8.76 -19.15 -3.58
C ARG A 904 9.35 -19.60 -4.92
N TYR A 905 10.57 -19.19 -5.22
CA TYR A 905 11.11 -19.29 -6.58
C TYR A 905 12.39 -20.12 -6.72
N ALA A 906 13.06 -20.52 -5.64
CA ALA A 906 14.28 -21.31 -5.72
C ALA A 906 14.06 -22.79 -6.05
N SER A 907 12.85 -23.30 -5.92
CA SER A 907 12.53 -24.64 -6.42
C SER A 907 12.67 -24.66 -7.96
N PRO A 908 13.31 -25.66 -8.56
CA PRO A 908 13.45 -25.73 -9.99
C PRO A 908 12.08 -25.97 -10.65
N ALA A 909 11.44 -24.88 -11.04
CA ALA A 909 10.32 -25.02 -11.96
C ALA A 909 10.84 -25.53 -13.31
N PRO A 910 10.13 -26.40 -14.01
CA PRO A 910 10.50 -26.79 -15.37
C PRO A 910 10.62 -25.51 -16.22
N ALA A 911 11.67 -25.44 -17.04
CA ALA A 911 11.83 -24.31 -17.97
C ALA A 911 10.55 -24.16 -18.80
N PRO A 912 10.02 -22.93 -18.97
CA PRO A 912 8.86 -22.74 -19.82
C PRO A 912 9.15 -23.28 -21.21
N GLN A 913 8.17 -23.98 -21.76
CA GLN A 913 8.30 -24.46 -23.14
C GLN A 913 8.30 -23.23 -24.05
N PRO A 914 9.15 -23.22 -25.11
CA PRO A 914 9.08 -22.17 -26.13
C PRO A 914 7.64 -22.09 -26.65
N LEU A 915 7.11 -20.91 -26.75
CA LEU A 915 5.79 -20.70 -27.35
C LEU A 915 5.85 -21.28 -28.78
N GLU A 916 4.99 -22.24 -29.06
CA GLU A 916 4.86 -22.75 -30.45
C GLU A 916 4.66 -21.59 -31.42
N PRO A 917 5.28 -21.60 -32.61
CA PRO A 917 5.05 -20.56 -33.60
C PRO A 917 3.55 -20.46 -33.84
N ALA A 918 2.96 -19.32 -33.63
CA ALA A 918 1.61 -19.06 -34.10
C ALA A 918 1.60 -19.42 -35.61
N VAL A 919 0.78 -20.38 -35.96
CA VAL A 919 0.57 -20.77 -37.35
C VAL A 919 0.33 -19.49 -38.13
N ALA A 920 1.14 -19.23 -39.13
CA ALA A 920 1.08 -18.04 -39.97
C ALA A 920 -0.35 -17.87 -40.47
N ALA A 921 -1.12 -17.00 -39.85
CA ALA A 921 -2.34 -16.49 -40.43
C ALA A 921 -1.95 -15.73 -41.70
N SER A 922 -2.49 -16.17 -42.82
CA SER A 922 -2.23 -15.69 -44.15
C SER A 922 -2.08 -14.16 -44.21
N SER A 923 -0.98 -13.77 -44.83
CA SER A 923 -0.52 -12.42 -45.09
C SER A 923 -1.42 -11.65 -46.08
N GLU A 924 -2.51 -11.04 -45.65
CA GLU A 924 -3.19 -10.06 -46.53
C GLU A 924 -3.78 -8.82 -45.81
N GLU A 925 -3.67 -8.66 -44.48
CA GLU A 925 -4.25 -7.50 -43.80
C GLU A 925 -3.30 -6.70 -42.88
N GLU A 926 -2.01 -6.96 -42.83
CA GLU A 926 -1.08 -6.27 -41.86
C GLU A 926 -0.34 -5.04 -42.43
N ALA A 927 -0.80 -4.42 -43.51
CA ALA A 927 -0.11 -3.26 -44.08
C ALA A 927 -0.46 -1.89 -43.41
N SER A 928 -1.17 -1.83 -42.31
CA SER A 928 -1.70 -0.55 -41.79
C SER A 928 -1.47 -0.20 -40.32
N ASN A 929 -0.82 -0.97 -39.50
CA ASN A 929 -0.62 -0.59 -38.11
C ASN A 929 0.88 -0.52 -37.74
N ASN A 930 1.48 0.66 -37.94
CA ASN A 930 2.75 1.05 -37.36
C ASN A 930 2.48 1.48 -35.90
N PRO A 931 2.89 0.70 -34.88
CA PRO A 931 2.63 1.03 -33.47
C PRO A 931 3.44 2.22 -32.95
N PHE A 932 4.36 2.77 -33.73
CA PHE A 932 5.26 3.87 -33.33
C PHE A 932 5.06 5.18 -34.10
N GLN A 933 3.96 5.38 -34.83
CA GLN A 933 3.57 6.77 -34.96
C GLN A 933 3.25 7.25 -33.56
N LEU A 934 4.01 8.23 -33.11
CA LEU A 934 3.65 9.16 -32.04
C LEU A 934 2.24 9.71 -32.37
N ARG A 935 1.23 8.88 -32.13
CA ARG A 935 -0.11 9.40 -31.96
C ARG A 935 0.08 10.35 -30.79
N ARG A 936 -0.04 11.65 -31.09
CA ARG A 936 -0.48 12.61 -30.06
C ARG A 936 -1.49 11.85 -29.23
N PRO A 937 -1.34 11.78 -27.91
CA PRO A 937 -2.27 11.05 -27.10
C PRO A 937 -3.65 11.48 -27.58
N ARG A 938 -4.40 10.59 -28.19
CA ARG A 938 -5.84 10.74 -28.19
C ARG A 938 -6.09 10.92 -26.72
N ARG A 939 -6.68 12.07 -26.36
CA ARG A 939 -7.23 12.30 -25.03
C ARG A 939 -7.64 10.92 -24.54
N ALA A 940 -6.91 10.41 -23.55
CA ALA A 940 -7.27 9.18 -22.91
C ALA A 940 -8.75 9.39 -22.60
N GLU A 941 -9.61 8.64 -23.23
CA GLU A 941 -10.95 8.52 -22.72
C GLU A 941 -10.67 8.15 -21.28
N LYS A 942 -11.05 9.04 -20.36
CA LYS A 942 -10.96 8.86 -18.93
C LYS A 942 -11.24 7.39 -18.71
N PRO A 943 -10.41 6.64 -17.95
CA PRO A 943 -10.91 5.39 -17.45
C PRO A 943 -12.23 5.81 -16.83
N ARG A 944 -13.32 5.49 -17.49
CA ARG A 944 -14.62 5.63 -16.89
C ARG A 944 -14.46 4.79 -15.67
N MET A 945 -14.19 5.48 -14.52
CA MET A 945 -14.54 4.87 -13.26
C MET A 945 -15.99 4.47 -13.51
N VAL A 946 -16.19 3.18 -13.73
CA VAL A 946 -17.53 2.65 -13.84
C VAL A 946 -18.09 3.06 -12.50
N PRO A 947 -19.03 4.01 -12.44
CA PRO A 947 -19.62 4.33 -11.17
C PRO A 947 -20.08 2.99 -10.62
N PHE A 948 -19.84 2.75 -9.36
CA PHE A 948 -20.49 1.65 -8.66
C PHE A 948 -21.99 1.75 -9.00
N ARG A 949 -22.39 1.00 -9.94
CA ARG A 949 -23.78 0.70 -10.24
C ARG A 949 -24.02 -0.75 -9.95
#